data_1e5e99b6eb6006f35b8b93e0d20443be
#
_entry.id   1e5e99b6eb6006f35b8b93e0d20443be
#
_cell.length_a   1.000
_cell.length_b   1.000
_cell.length_c   1.000
_cell.angle_alpha   90.00
_cell.angle_beta   90.00
_cell.angle_gamma   90.00
#
_symmetry.space_group_name_H-M   'P 1'
#
loop_
_entity.id
_entity.type
_entity.pdbx_description
1 polymer ?
#
loop_
_entity_poly.entity_id
_entity_poly.type
_entity_poly.pdbx_seq_one_letter_code
_entity_poly.pdbx_strand_id
1 'polypeptide(L)'
;MENNWIYNIIKKYRESEAFYVNIDVILDRMGNGASFSLTETPPCAVTIEPTPQFYIKPIVEDLVQEKDPKIIIFSAPGATGKSALARYISNAKHALLWDLSKEKIASHSFSGMLLDSLGAKEISRFMEGLTTGQATLVVDALDEAELVSGRAAIEMLLSDLRNAVAEASMPNIVLCARTETAHFVQNYYQSSEHRLHISRYEISFFEETSAIDFTCKTMQNAGISITPAIEQCIKSSFVEIKRLLGNDPDVCKSFIGYAPVLEALAVFFSEESNTMQLIQRIESAQSSAEIFEKIINHILTRERKKVINGFQKRCISDYPDFTGWDSVYSPEEQLIRLINYVLFNEIDLDVFENTELPLELRREYHDSIKEFIEDHPFIHHFERNNEPFVDFTGPAFRDFTLAKLMTDHNDTGDAEDYAQWYFTDHKHNTRFPSQLYFDLYVFFSDSHAKICHFKYLYDAFKAKERTRSTSSVTVEQDESDALFIFRQSSGSAPQDGIVVELDATVDCDALEITQLRNAYIDIDIDLLVGNSDEDAIIEDSCIRCKQLVVNSPNVMLVSNSEQATVISCQEKIDSTHSPNVKFDIRAANEANIKISIPEVESWFKLRKYSYNLDDASGIDMTKFENAIRNILKHFRKHKKDAAGKHKDYIDNIVVGNSSLKQSVLDFLKATSVIYQDSKDPRQYKLNNTALEGLGIYWSLVSQNSSKDMQKAFNSYCIWNSQKDHLS
;
A
#
# COMPACT_ATOMS: atom_id res chain seq x y z
N MET A 1 31.60 -3.39 -1.80
CA MET A 1 30.72 -4.22 -0.93
C MET A 1 31.04 -4.10 0.57
N GLU A 2 32.23 -3.63 0.99
CA GLU A 2 32.59 -3.54 2.42
C GLU A 2 32.01 -2.30 3.15
N ASN A 3 31.73 -1.20 2.45
CA ASN A 3 31.20 0.01 3.09
C ASN A 3 29.73 -0.06 3.50
N ASN A 4 28.96 -0.96 2.91
CA ASN A 4 27.52 -1.09 3.19
C ASN A 4 27.25 -1.79 4.55
N TRP A 5 28.17 -2.65 5.00
CA TRP A 5 28.04 -3.36 6.28
C TRP A 5 28.27 -2.43 7.48
N ILE A 6 29.27 -1.56 7.41
CA ILE A 6 29.56 -0.56 8.46
C ILE A 6 28.44 0.47 8.54
N TYR A 7 27.92 0.92 7.39
CA TYR A 7 26.77 1.85 7.34
C TYR A 7 25.50 1.22 7.95
N ASN A 8 25.22 -0.04 7.65
CA ASN A 8 24.07 -0.77 8.22
C ASN A 8 24.25 -1.06 9.72
N ILE A 9 25.46 -1.30 10.20
CA ILE A 9 25.74 -1.43 11.64
C ILE A 9 25.58 -0.08 12.34
N ILE A 10 26.14 0.99 11.78
CA ILE A 10 26.00 2.34 12.34
C ILE A 10 24.53 2.78 12.31
N LYS A 11 23.80 2.48 11.25
CA LYS A 11 22.36 2.72 11.16
C LYS A 11 21.60 1.94 12.23
N LYS A 12 21.88 0.65 12.38
CA LYS A 12 21.25 -0.22 13.40
C LYS A 12 21.63 0.18 14.85
N TYR A 13 22.83 0.69 15.07
CA TYR A 13 23.22 1.25 16.37
C TYR A 13 22.61 2.63 16.62
N ARG A 14 22.44 3.47 15.58
CA ARG A 14 21.70 4.74 15.70
C ARG A 14 20.20 4.53 15.94
N GLU A 15 19.59 3.53 15.30
CA GLU A 15 18.20 3.15 15.52
C GLU A 15 17.93 2.61 16.94
N SER A 16 18.96 2.09 17.64
CA SER A 16 18.85 1.64 19.04
C SER A 16 19.08 2.74 20.08
N GLU A 17 19.60 3.90 19.68
CA GLU A 17 19.91 5.06 20.55
C GLU A 17 19.57 6.38 19.83
N ALA A 18 18.39 6.48 19.16
CA ALA A 18 17.94 7.76 18.66
C ALA A 18 17.76 8.72 19.84
N PHE A 19 18.61 9.74 19.91
CA PHE A 19 18.51 10.79 20.92
C PHE A 19 17.33 11.70 20.58
N TYR A 20 16.18 11.37 21.12
CA TYR A 20 15.03 12.24 21.04
C TYR A 20 15.18 13.41 22.01
N VAL A 21 15.05 14.61 21.49
CA VAL A 21 15.18 15.84 22.26
C VAL A 21 13.83 16.53 22.33
N ASN A 22 13.49 17.02 23.54
CA ASN A 22 12.32 17.91 23.67
C ASN A 22 12.68 19.26 23.06
N ILE A 23 11.75 19.81 22.28
CA ILE A 23 11.94 21.10 21.60
C ILE A 23 12.24 22.25 22.58
N ASP A 24 11.69 22.20 23.81
CA ASP A 24 11.95 23.23 24.81
C ASP A 24 13.44 23.30 25.18
N VAL A 25 14.13 22.15 25.26
CA VAL A 25 15.56 22.09 25.53
C VAL A 25 16.38 22.75 24.41
N ILE A 26 15.90 22.63 23.16
CA ILE A 26 16.54 23.29 22.02
C ILE A 26 16.31 24.80 22.10
N LEU A 27 15.08 25.20 22.38
CA LEU A 27 14.70 26.61 22.48
C LEU A 27 15.42 27.31 23.65
N ASP A 28 15.67 26.62 24.78
CA ASP A 28 16.41 27.18 25.92
C ASP A 28 17.87 27.54 25.59
N ARG A 29 18.44 26.94 24.54
CA ARG A 29 19.77 27.28 24.02
C ARG A 29 19.79 28.51 23.13
N MET A 30 18.62 28.96 22.64
CA MET A 30 18.47 30.12 21.77
C MET A 30 18.37 31.41 22.58
N GLY A 31 18.76 32.51 21.95
CA GLY A 31 18.51 33.85 22.51
C GLY A 31 17.03 34.14 22.67
N ASN A 32 16.69 35.06 23.56
CA ASN A 32 15.35 35.62 23.67
C ASN A 32 15.32 36.90 22.80
N GLY A 33 14.57 36.87 21.71
CA GLY A 33 14.43 38.01 20.82
C GLY A 33 13.83 39.23 21.54
N ALA A 34 14.34 40.42 21.22
CA ALA A 34 13.69 41.65 21.58
C ALA A 34 12.48 41.88 20.63
N SER A 35 11.47 42.56 21.12
CA SER A 35 10.33 42.96 20.28
C SER A 35 10.80 43.99 19.24
N PHE A 36 10.53 43.71 17.98
CA PHE A 36 10.75 44.64 16.86
C PHE A 36 9.38 45.06 16.31
N SER A 37 9.28 46.31 15.85
CA SER A 37 8.07 46.83 15.23
C SER A 37 8.21 46.63 13.72
N LEU A 38 7.27 45.92 13.12
CA LEU A 38 7.17 45.80 11.66
C LEU A 38 6.65 47.10 11.08
N THR A 39 6.98 47.36 9.80
CA THR A 39 6.34 48.44 8.99
C THR A 39 4.84 48.16 8.85
N GLU A 40 4.04 49.19 8.62
CA GLU A 40 2.57 49.03 8.55
C GLU A 40 2.09 48.04 7.48
N THR A 41 2.83 47.90 6.43
CA THR A 41 2.58 46.94 5.33
C THR A 41 3.92 46.34 4.89
N PRO A 42 4.42 45.32 5.55
CA PRO A 42 5.64 44.67 5.09
C PRO A 42 5.38 44.06 3.69
N PRO A 43 6.19 44.40 2.68
CA PRO A 43 6.00 43.86 1.32
C PRO A 43 6.34 42.38 1.20
N CYS A 44 7.07 41.83 2.17
CA CYS A 44 7.46 40.44 2.25
C CYS A 44 6.55 39.66 3.22
N ALA A 45 6.50 38.34 3.08
CA ALA A 45 5.78 37.45 4.00
C ALA A 45 6.53 37.32 5.36
N VAL A 46 6.71 38.46 6.03
CA VAL A 46 7.39 38.57 7.32
C VAL A 46 6.38 38.94 8.38
N THR A 47 6.29 38.12 9.40
CA THR A 47 5.34 38.33 10.50
C THR A 47 5.96 38.04 11.86
N ILE A 48 5.30 38.49 12.92
CA ILE A 48 5.44 37.94 14.28
C ILE A 48 4.10 37.27 14.56
N GLU A 49 4.05 35.98 14.35
CA GLU A 49 2.81 35.20 14.41
C GLU A 49 2.27 35.08 15.85
N PRO A 50 0.97 35.24 16.07
CA PRO A 50 0.36 34.90 17.35
C PRO A 50 0.43 33.38 17.56
N THR A 51 0.50 32.96 18.83
CA THR A 51 0.47 31.52 19.19
C THR A 51 -0.82 30.91 18.62
N PRO A 52 -0.73 29.78 17.91
CA PRO A 52 -1.93 29.06 17.50
C PRO A 52 -2.74 28.67 18.73
N GLN A 53 -4.07 28.55 18.60
CA GLN A 53 -4.96 28.21 19.71
C GLN A 53 -4.52 26.94 20.44
N PHE A 54 -3.92 25.99 19.73
CA PHE A 54 -3.22 24.86 20.32
C PHE A 54 -1.99 24.50 19.47
N TYR A 55 -0.98 23.97 20.13
CA TYR A 55 0.20 23.42 19.48
C TYR A 55 0.64 22.18 20.24
N ILE A 56 0.82 21.07 19.53
CA ILE A 56 1.37 19.84 20.07
C ILE A 56 2.82 19.77 19.64
N LYS A 57 3.72 19.80 20.62
CA LYS A 57 5.15 19.80 20.39
C LYS A 57 5.56 18.46 19.79
N PRO A 58 6.26 18.47 18.64
CA PRO A 58 6.79 17.23 18.07
C PRO A 58 7.95 16.70 18.92
N ILE A 59 8.18 15.41 18.80
CA ILE A 59 9.44 14.80 19.19
C ILE A 59 10.41 15.04 18.04
N VAL A 60 11.62 15.50 18.35
CA VAL A 60 12.65 15.73 17.34
C VAL A 60 13.86 14.82 17.59
N GLU A 61 14.39 14.27 16.50
CA GLU A 61 15.60 13.46 16.49
C GLU A 61 16.81 14.35 16.28
N ASP A 62 17.85 14.15 17.08
CA ASP A 62 19.12 14.88 16.96
C ASP A 62 20.00 14.21 15.91
N LEU A 63 20.11 14.79 14.73
CA LEU A 63 20.92 14.27 13.64
C LEU A 63 22.36 14.81 13.62
N VAL A 64 22.51 16.09 13.93
CA VAL A 64 23.81 16.77 13.95
C VAL A 64 23.85 17.77 15.10
N GLN A 65 24.75 17.56 16.03
CA GLN A 65 25.00 18.50 17.14
C GLN A 65 26.46 18.92 17.15
N GLU A 66 26.75 20.14 16.69
CA GLU A 66 28.08 20.74 16.81
C GLU A 66 28.12 21.60 18.06
N LYS A 67 29.35 21.79 18.55
CA LYS A 67 29.58 22.67 19.70
C LYS A 67 29.36 24.13 19.32
N ASP A 68 28.58 24.85 20.12
CA ASP A 68 28.29 26.28 19.93
C ASP A 68 27.65 26.57 18.54
N PRO A 69 26.53 25.92 18.20
CA PRO A 69 25.88 26.12 16.90
C PRO A 69 25.43 27.57 16.75
N LYS A 70 25.46 28.10 15.51
CA LYS A 70 24.98 29.44 15.15
C LYS A 70 23.62 29.41 14.47
N ILE A 71 23.33 28.29 13.78
CA ILE A 71 22.09 28.04 13.07
C ILE A 71 21.53 26.70 13.54
N ILE A 72 20.23 26.67 13.72
CA ILE A 72 19.45 25.44 13.96
C ILE A 72 18.66 25.12 12.69
N ILE A 73 18.74 23.88 12.24
CA ILE A 73 17.97 23.39 11.08
C ILE A 73 16.95 22.37 11.59
N PHE A 74 15.69 22.61 11.32
CA PHE A 74 14.62 21.62 11.49
C PHE A 74 14.24 21.05 10.14
N SER A 75 14.40 19.74 10.02
CA SER A 75 14.03 18.99 8.81
C SER A 75 12.85 18.08 9.07
N ALA A 76 12.07 17.81 8.04
CA ALA A 76 11.01 16.81 8.07
C ALA A 76 10.45 16.54 6.66
N PRO A 77 9.77 15.40 6.47
CA PRO A 77 8.95 15.16 5.29
C PRO A 77 7.86 16.21 5.10
N GLY A 78 7.21 16.19 3.92
CA GLY A 78 6.08 17.08 3.65
C GLY A 78 4.95 16.92 4.67
N ALA A 79 4.23 18.01 4.94
CA ALA A 79 3.04 18.04 5.81
C ALA A 79 3.19 17.49 7.25
N THR A 80 4.40 17.43 7.80
CA THR A 80 4.68 16.97 9.19
C THR A 80 4.63 18.08 10.22
N GLY A 81 4.22 19.29 9.85
CA GLY A 81 4.02 20.40 10.79
C GLY A 81 5.23 21.35 10.92
N LYS A 82 6.18 21.38 9.96
CA LYS A 82 7.31 22.34 9.93
C LYS A 82 6.88 23.79 10.14
N SER A 83 5.90 24.26 9.36
CA SER A 83 5.40 25.62 9.44
C SER A 83 4.67 25.92 10.77
N ALA A 84 4.00 24.92 11.34
CA ALA A 84 3.43 25.06 12.69
C ALA A 84 4.52 25.21 13.75
N LEU A 85 5.63 24.47 13.62
CA LEU A 85 6.80 24.61 14.48
C LEU A 85 7.47 25.97 14.30
N ALA A 86 7.66 26.44 13.07
CA ALA A 86 8.22 27.75 12.77
C ALA A 86 7.44 28.88 13.45
N ARG A 87 6.11 28.85 13.36
CA ARG A 87 5.21 29.78 14.06
C ARG A 87 5.30 29.68 15.57
N TYR A 88 5.36 28.45 16.10
CA TYR A 88 5.53 28.24 17.54
C TYR A 88 6.85 28.83 18.03
N ILE A 89 7.97 28.61 17.34
CA ILE A 89 9.28 29.18 17.71
C ILE A 89 9.25 30.69 17.60
N SER A 90 8.67 31.23 16.51
CA SER A 90 8.55 32.68 16.34
C SER A 90 7.83 33.33 17.51
N ASN A 91 6.73 32.74 17.96
CA ASN A 91 6.01 33.24 19.13
C ASN A 91 6.80 33.08 20.44
N ALA A 92 7.33 31.86 20.69
CA ALA A 92 8.05 31.55 21.94
C ALA A 92 9.32 32.38 22.14
N LYS A 93 9.95 32.81 21.06
CA LYS A 93 11.21 33.57 21.06
C LYS A 93 11.07 35.01 20.59
N HIS A 94 9.86 35.49 20.34
CA HIS A 94 9.61 36.80 19.72
C HIS A 94 10.45 36.99 18.45
N ALA A 95 10.59 35.92 17.67
CA ALA A 95 11.40 35.88 16.49
C ALA A 95 10.70 36.50 15.28
N LEU A 96 11.45 37.08 14.39
CA LEU A 96 10.98 37.44 13.07
C LEU A 96 10.78 36.15 12.27
N LEU A 97 9.55 35.88 11.80
CA LEU A 97 9.25 34.76 10.92
C LEU A 97 9.25 35.22 9.48
N TRP A 98 10.08 34.61 8.65
CA TRP A 98 10.15 34.84 7.22
C TRP A 98 9.67 33.60 6.48
N ASP A 99 8.49 33.68 5.88
CA ASP A 99 7.87 32.63 5.08
C ASP A 99 8.29 32.78 3.63
N LEU A 100 9.11 31.86 3.15
CA LEU A 100 9.64 31.85 1.79
C LEU A 100 8.72 31.20 0.76
N SER A 101 7.58 30.63 1.14
CA SER A 101 6.68 29.91 0.23
C SER A 101 6.16 30.74 -0.94
N LYS A 102 6.21 32.06 -0.81
CA LYS A 102 5.71 33.03 -1.81
C LYS A 102 6.80 33.97 -2.33
N GLU A 103 8.03 33.74 -1.91
CA GLU A 103 9.15 34.62 -2.16
C GLU A 103 10.05 34.07 -3.26
N LYS A 104 10.48 34.93 -4.16
CA LYS A 104 11.53 34.61 -5.12
C LYS A 104 12.87 35.11 -4.58
N ILE A 105 13.78 34.21 -4.29
CA ILE A 105 15.08 34.52 -3.72
C ILE A 105 16.05 34.93 -4.82
N ALA A 106 16.77 36.03 -4.55
CA ALA A 106 17.83 36.59 -5.40
C ALA A 106 18.98 37.07 -4.51
N SER A 107 20.03 37.64 -5.12
CA SER A 107 21.10 38.30 -4.37
C SER A 107 20.54 39.44 -3.52
N HIS A 108 21.01 39.53 -2.25
CA HIS A 108 20.57 40.53 -1.27
C HIS A 108 19.10 40.45 -0.82
N SER A 109 18.41 39.32 -1.07
CA SER A 109 17.03 39.14 -0.59
C SER A 109 16.93 39.26 0.94
N PHE A 110 17.91 38.78 1.68
CA PHE A 110 17.95 38.91 3.13
C PHE A 110 18.00 40.39 3.58
N SER A 111 18.91 41.19 3.03
CA SER A 111 19.02 42.61 3.36
C SER A 111 17.79 43.42 2.89
N GLY A 112 17.25 43.07 1.72
CA GLY A 112 16.01 43.66 1.20
C GLY A 112 14.83 43.37 2.12
N MET A 113 14.63 42.10 2.50
CA MET A 113 13.58 41.70 3.44
C MET A 113 13.66 42.48 4.77
N LEU A 114 14.84 42.61 5.35
CA LEU A 114 15.03 43.37 6.59
C LEU A 114 14.68 44.86 6.42
N LEU A 115 15.12 45.45 5.29
CA LEU A 115 14.83 46.85 5.01
C LEU A 115 13.33 47.11 4.86
N ASP A 116 12.66 46.26 4.11
CA ASP A 116 11.25 46.42 3.79
C ASP A 116 10.39 46.13 5.03
N SER A 117 10.78 45.15 5.87
CA SER A 117 9.99 44.72 7.04
C SER A 117 10.23 45.55 8.29
N LEU A 118 11.47 45.98 8.55
CA LEU A 118 11.85 46.71 9.76
C LEU A 118 12.12 48.21 9.52
N GLY A 119 12.39 48.58 8.28
CA GLY A 119 12.84 49.93 7.94
C GLY A 119 14.29 50.22 8.37
N ALA A 120 14.89 51.21 7.74
CA ALA A 120 16.34 51.51 7.84
C ALA A 120 16.85 51.74 9.29
N LYS A 121 16.00 52.20 10.20
CA LYS A 121 16.40 52.48 11.59
C LYS A 121 16.58 51.24 12.43
N GLU A 122 15.77 50.21 12.21
CA GLU A 122 15.77 48.98 13.04
C GLU A 122 16.70 47.91 12.50
N ILE A 123 17.15 47.98 11.24
CA ILE A 123 18.05 46.96 10.66
C ILE A 123 19.32 46.80 11.48
N SER A 124 20.03 47.91 11.78
CA SER A 124 21.30 47.81 12.53
C SER A 124 21.09 47.20 13.91
N ARG A 125 19.99 47.53 14.58
CA ARG A 125 19.61 46.95 15.88
C ARG A 125 19.30 45.46 15.76
N PHE A 126 18.62 45.07 14.69
CA PHE A 126 18.31 43.66 14.44
C PHE A 126 19.58 42.85 14.16
N MET A 127 20.47 43.35 13.29
CA MET A 127 21.74 42.70 12.97
C MET A 127 22.66 42.57 14.19
N GLU A 128 22.78 43.63 15.01
CA GLU A 128 23.49 43.57 16.29
C GLU A 128 22.78 42.57 17.25
N GLY A 129 21.46 42.54 17.25
CA GLY A 129 20.67 41.60 18.01
C GLY A 129 20.92 40.14 17.63
N LEU A 130 21.09 39.83 16.33
CA LEU A 130 21.45 38.48 15.87
C LEU A 130 22.81 38.05 16.42
N THR A 131 23.80 38.97 16.52
CA THR A 131 25.11 38.68 17.05
C THR A 131 25.09 38.51 18.57
N THR A 132 24.32 39.32 19.29
CA THR A 132 24.24 39.34 20.75
C THR A 132 23.22 38.42 21.38
N GLY A 133 22.37 37.73 20.57
CA GLY A 133 21.29 36.88 21.04
C GLY A 133 19.99 37.63 21.42
N GLN A 134 19.88 38.91 21.03
CA GLN A 134 18.70 39.74 21.30
C GLN A 134 17.72 39.79 20.13
N ALA A 135 18.07 39.21 18.99
CA ALA A 135 17.18 39.03 17.86
C ALA A 135 17.22 37.58 17.40
N THR A 136 16.11 37.08 16.92
CA THR A 136 15.98 35.72 16.38
C THR A 136 15.26 35.80 15.05
N LEU A 137 15.71 35.03 14.06
CA LEU A 137 15.10 34.88 12.76
C LEU A 137 14.67 33.42 12.57
N VAL A 138 13.44 33.20 12.16
CA VAL A 138 12.94 31.89 11.70
C VAL A 138 12.65 32.00 10.22
N VAL A 139 13.24 31.14 9.43
CA VAL A 139 13.03 31.04 7.98
C VAL A 139 12.28 29.74 7.72
N ASP A 140 11.08 29.84 7.19
CA ASP A 140 10.22 28.70 6.82
C ASP A 140 10.14 28.52 5.31
N ALA A 141 9.80 27.30 4.88
CA ALA A 141 9.61 26.93 3.46
C ALA A 141 10.84 27.14 2.58
N LEU A 142 12.04 26.83 3.09
CA LEU A 142 13.29 26.98 2.32
C LEU A 142 13.33 26.04 1.10
N ASP A 143 12.71 24.88 1.20
CA ASP A 143 12.51 23.91 0.12
C ASP A 143 11.65 24.48 -1.03
N GLU A 144 10.56 25.15 -0.71
CA GLU A 144 9.72 25.80 -1.73
C GLU A 144 10.46 26.95 -2.43
N ALA A 145 11.26 27.72 -1.68
CA ALA A 145 12.10 28.75 -2.27
C ALA A 145 13.21 28.16 -3.17
N GLU A 146 13.77 27.00 -2.83
CA GLU A 146 14.74 26.28 -3.67
C GLU A 146 14.13 25.88 -5.00
N LEU A 147 12.90 25.34 -5.01
CA LEU A 147 12.18 24.98 -6.23
C LEU A 147 11.93 26.19 -7.16
N VAL A 148 11.53 27.31 -6.59
CA VAL A 148 11.20 28.53 -7.37
C VAL A 148 12.43 29.28 -7.86
N SER A 149 13.49 29.35 -7.03
CA SER A 149 14.63 30.25 -7.27
C SER A 149 15.90 29.52 -7.69
N GLY A 150 15.96 28.19 -7.48
CA GLY A 150 17.11 27.33 -7.75
C GLY A 150 18.20 27.38 -6.67
N ARG A 151 19.03 26.32 -6.62
CA ARG A 151 20.08 26.14 -5.60
C ARG A 151 21.05 27.31 -5.48
N ALA A 152 21.49 27.89 -6.60
CA ALA A 152 22.42 29.02 -6.58
C ALA A 152 21.88 30.24 -5.82
N ALA A 153 20.57 30.51 -5.92
CA ALA A 153 19.93 31.58 -5.15
C ALA A 153 19.88 31.27 -3.65
N ILE A 154 19.62 30.02 -3.30
CA ILE A 154 19.66 29.57 -1.90
C ILE A 154 21.10 29.66 -1.33
N GLU A 155 22.13 29.28 -2.08
CA GLU A 155 23.54 29.44 -1.64
C GLU A 155 23.88 30.89 -1.33
N MET A 156 23.39 31.84 -2.14
CA MET A 156 23.56 33.26 -1.84
C MET A 156 22.86 33.67 -0.53
N LEU A 157 21.64 33.22 -0.32
CA LEU A 157 20.93 33.44 0.94
C LEU A 157 21.69 32.84 2.12
N LEU A 158 22.14 31.59 2.01
CA LEU A 158 22.90 30.92 3.07
C LEU A 158 24.20 31.64 3.38
N SER A 159 24.87 32.22 2.37
CA SER A 159 26.07 33.07 2.56
C SER A 159 25.74 34.34 3.35
N ASP A 160 24.63 35.01 3.02
CA ASP A 160 24.19 36.20 3.76
C ASP A 160 23.84 35.89 5.20
N LEU A 161 23.12 34.78 5.46
CA LEU A 161 22.78 34.33 6.82
C LEU A 161 24.03 33.95 7.61
N ARG A 162 25.01 33.26 6.99
CA ARG A 162 26.31 32.95 7.62
C ARG A 162 27.01 34.22 8.07
N ASN A 163 27.10 35.21 7.19
CA ASN A 163 27.78 36.46 7.49
C ASN A 163 27.12 37.22 8.65
N ALA A 164 25.78 37.13 8.74
CA ALA A 164 25.02 37.78 9.82
C ALA A 164 25.26 37.17 11.22
N VAL A 165 25.62 35.88 11.30
CA VAL A 165 25.77 35.15 12.58
C VAL A 165 27.20 34.61 12.85
N ALA A 166 28.17 34.96 12.00
CA ALA A 166 29.55 34.43 12.14
C ALA A 166 30.11 34.62 13.55
N GLU A 167 29.85 35.77 14.16
CA GLU A 167 30.35 36.13 15.52
C GLU A 167 29.27 35.91 16.60
N ALA A 168 28.13 35.32 16.30
CA ALA A 168 27.07 35.10 17.28
C ALA A 168 27.57 34.14 18.41
N SER A 169 27.15 34.40 19.63
CA SER A 169 27.49 33.58 20.79
C SER A 169 26.54 32.40 21.01
N MET A 170 25.39 32.39 20.36
CA MET A 170 24.33 31.39 20.47
C MET A 170 23.52 31.26 19.15
N PRO A 171 22.75 30.18 18.95
CA PRO A 171 21.96 30.03 17.75
C PRO A 171 20.77 31.02 17.75
N ASN A 172 20.73 31.87 16.73
CA ASN A 172 19.71 32.90 16.57
C ASN A 172 18.99 32.83 15.22
N ILE A 173 19.36 31.89 14.36
CA ILE A 173 18.66 31.59 13.12
C ILE A 173 18.16 30.18 13.17
N VAL A 174 16.89 30.00 12.81
CA VAL A 174 16.24 28.71 12.60
C VAL A 174 15.84 28.59 11.14
N LEU A 175 16.22 27.49 10.51
CA LEU A 175 15.83 27.15 9.15
C LEU A 175 14.91 25.94 9.19
N CYS A 176 13.74 26.05 8.56
CA CYS A 176 12.80 24.95 8.37
C CYS A 176 12.78 24.54 6.90
N ALA A 177 13.06 23.26 6.64
CA ALA A 177 13.13 22.73 5.28
C ALA A 177 12.73 21.26 5.22
N ARG A 178 12.49 20.73 4.04
CA ARG A 178 12.42 19.29 3.83
C ARG A 178 13.78 18.64 4.08
N THR A 179 13.74 17.33 4.34
CA THR A 179 14.92 16.54 4.69
C THR A 179 16.08 16.72 3.72
N GLU A 180 15.81 16.82 2.40
CA GLU A 180 16.79 16.97 1.34
C GLU A 180 17.42 18.35 1.30
N THR A 181 16.59 19.39 1.25
CA THR A 181 17.08 20.78 1.31
C THR A 181 17.84 21.01 2.61
N ALA A 182 17.40 20.46 3.74
CA ALA A 182 18.13 20.52 5.00
C ALA A 182 19.49 19.82 4.92
N HIS A 183 19.58 18.69 4.22
CA HIS A 183 20.85 17.99 3.97
C HIS A 183 21.78 18.83 3.07
N PHE A 184 21.25 19.45 2.02
CA PHE A 184 21.99 20.38 1.20
C PHE A 184 22.54 21.56 2.03
N VAL A 185 21.71 22.20 2.86
CA VAL A 185 22.11 23.30 3.76
C VAL A 185 23.20 22.85 4.74
N GLN A 186 23.04 21.64 5.32
CA GLN A 186 24.07 21.05 6.19
C GLN A 186 25.40 20.89 5.46
N ASN A 187 25.42 20.31 4.26
CA ASN A 187 26.63 20.11 3.47
C ASN A 187 27.28 21.45 3.10
N TYR A 188 26.47 22.45 2.75
CA TYR A 188 26.95 23.80 2.45
C TYR A 188 27.75 24.38 3.65
N TYR A 189 27.16 24.37 4.84
CA TYR A 189 27.83 24.91 6.04
C TYR A 189 28.95 24.01 6.60
N GLN A 190 28.98 22.74 6.28
CA GLN A 190 30.06 21.84 6.66
C GLN A 190 31.25 21.86 5.69
N SER A 191 31.11 22.47 4.52
CA SER A 191 32.19 22.62 3.55
C SER A 191 33.32 23.52 4.12
N SER A 192 34.55 23.28 3.67
CA SER A 192 35.70 24.06 4.15
C SER A 192 35.63 25.55 3.83
N GLU A 193 34.97 25.90 2.75
CA GLU A 193 34.80 27.27 2.25
C GLU A 193 33.73 28.07 3.02
N HIS A 194 32.67 27.38 3.46
CA HIS A 194 31.51 28.02 4.10
C HIS A 194 31.30 27.60 5.55
N ARG A 195 32.35 27.11 6.19
CA ARG A 195 32.28 26.50 7.53
C ARG A 195 31.54 27.38 8.54
N LEU A 196 30.45 26.79 9.09
CA LEU A 196 29.70 27.35 10.19
C LEU A 196 29.24 26.21 11.10
N HIS A 197 29.22 26.41 12.42
CA HIS A 197 28.68 25.42 13.35
C HIS A 197 27.16 25.42 13.32
N ILE A 198 26.58 24.24 13.13
CA ILE A 198 25.13 24.06 13.03
C ILE A 198 24.66 22.92 13.95
N SER A 199 23.37 22.92 14.26
CA SER A 199 22.66 21.74 14.75
C SER A 199 21.51 21.43 13.81
N ARG A 200 21.28 20.14 13.55
CA ARG A 200 20.16 19.67 12.73
C ARG A 200 19.33 18.68 13.50
N TYR A 201 18.05 18.94 13.53
CA TYR A 201 17.03 18.10 14.16
C TYR A 201 16.00 17.69 13.11
N GLU A 202 15.52 16.45 13.19
CA GLU A 202 14.45 15.97 12.33
C GLU A 202 13.16 15.81 13.14
N ILE A 203 12.08 16.37 12.64
CA ILE A 203 10.75 16.25 13.24
C ILE A 203 10.21 14.86 12.93
N SER A 204 9.99 14.07 13.97
CA SER A 204 9.38 12.75 13.86
C SER A 204 7.86 12.82 13.74
N PHE A 205 7.27 11.74 13.22
CA PHE A 205 5.83 11.54 13.30
C PHE A 205 5.36 11.53 14.76
N PHE A 206 4.12 11.93 15.01
CA PHE A 206 3.55 11.92 16.35
C PHE A 206 3.54 10.51 16.95
N GLU A 207 3.90 10.42 18.23
CA GLU A 207 3.65 9.23 19.03
C GLU A 207 2.14 9.08 19.28
N GLU A 208 1.66 7.87 19.53
CA GLU A 208 0.23 7.55 19.65
C GLU A 208 -0.52 8.47 20.63
N THR A 209 0.05 8.76 21.80
CA THR A 209 -0.54 9.66 22.79
C THR A 209 -0.70 11.09 22.26
N SER A 210 0.32 11.60 21.57
CA SER A 210 0.30 12.92 20.93
C SER A 210 -0.63 12.95 19.73
N ALA A 211 -0.74 11.84 18.98
CA ALA A 211 -1.67 11.70 17.87
C ALA A 211 -3.14 11.74 18.32
N ILE A 212 -3.46 11.05 19.44
CA ILE A 212 -4.79 11.10 20.05
C ILE A 212 -5.11 12.54 20.52
N ASP A 213 -4.15 13.18 21.22
CA ASP A 213 -4.32 14.56 21.70
C ASP A 213 -4.49 15.54 20.53
N PHE A 214 -3.73 15.38 19.44
CA PHE A 214 -3.88 16.18 18.22
C PHE A 214 -5.28 16.03 17.62
N THR A 215 -5.77 14.80 17.45
CA THR A 215 -7.10 14.52 16.90
C THR A 215 -8.18 15.15 17.78
N CYS A 216 -8.12 14.95 19.11
CA CYS A 216 -9.07 15.52 20.06
C CYS A 216 -9.07 17.06 20.01
N LYS A 217 -7.91 17.69 19.98
CA LYS A 217 -7.80 19.16 19.93
C LYS A 217 -8.29 19.73 18.61
N THR A 218 -8.01 19.03 17.50
CA THR A 218 -8.53 19.42 16.18
C THR A 218 -10.06 19.41 16.17
N MET A 219 -10.70 18.39 16.75
CA MET A 219 -12.14 18.31 16.91
C MET A 219 -12.69 19.44 17.84
N GLN A 220 -11.99 19.71 18.95
CA GLN A 220 -12.36 20.81 19.84
C GLN A 220 -12.36 22.17 19.14
N ASN A 221 -11.37 22.42 18.29
CA ASN A 221 -11.31 23.64 17.47
C ASN A 221 -12.45 23.74 16.46
N ALA A 222 -12.95 22.60 15.98
CA ALA A 222 -14.15 22.53 15.15
C ALA A 222 -15.46 22.69 15.97
N GLY A 223 -15.36 22.94 17.27
CA GLY A 223 -16.53 23.19 18.17
C GLY A 223 -17.11 21.90 18.74
N ILE A 224 -16.45 20.77 18.66
CA ILE A 224 -16.95 19.49 19.17
C ILE A 224 -16.45 19.24 20.59
N SER A 225 -17.38 18.94 21.47
CA SER A 225 -17.07 18.58 22.86
C SER A 225 -16.54 17.14 22.93
N ILE A 226 -15.31 16.97 23.37
CA ILE A 226 -14.71 15.64 23.51
C ILE A 226 -15.27 14.97 24.78
N THR A 227 -15.95 13.86 24.55
CA THR A 227 -16.42 12.98 25.63
C THR A 227 -15.49 11.77 25.77
N PRO A 228 -15.48 11.08 26.93
CA PRO A 228 -14.70 9.84 27.08
C PRO A 228 -15.06 8.77 26.03
N ALA A 229 -16.30 8.75 25.54
CA ALA A 229 -16.74 7.85 24.49
C ALA A 229 -16.07 8.17 23.14
N ILE A 230 -15.98 9.45 22.76
CA ILE A 230 -15.28 9.89 21.54
C ILE A 230 -13.79 9.54 21.63
N GLU A 231 -13.14 9.82 22.75
CA GLU A 231 -11.74 9.45 22.96
C GLU A 231 -11.52 7.94 22.85
N GLN A 232 -12.45 7.12 23.38
CA GLN A 232 -12.39 5.69 23.23
C GLN A 232 -12.57 5.26 21.76
N CYS A 233 -13.45 5.91 20.99
CA CYS A 233 -13.59 5.65 19.54
C CYS A 233 -12.30 5.91 18.80
N ILE A 234 -11.61 7.03 19.08
CA ILE A 234 -10.32 7.36 18.46
C ILE A 234 -9.29 6.28 18.77
N LYS A 235 -9.19 5.84 20.04
CA LYS A 235 -8.28 4.76 20.46
C LYS A 235 -8.60 3.44 19.75
N SER A 236 -9.88 3.05 19.68
CA SER A 236 -10.31 1.84 19.00
C SER A 236 -10.01 1.90 17.50
N SER A 237 -10.22 3.04 16.85
CA SER A 237 -9.84 3.22 15.43
C SER A 237 -8.34 3.07 15.20
N PHE A 238 -7.51 3.57 16.10
CA PHE A 238 -6.05 3.39 16.00
C PHE A 238 -5.66 1.91 16.11
N VAL A 239 -6.32 1.16 17.00
CA VAL A 239 -6.09 -0.31 17.10
C VAL A 239 -6.46 -1.01 15.79
N GLU A 240 -7.62 -0.69 15.21
CA GLU A 240 -8.07 -1.29 13.96
C GLU A 240 -7.21 -0.90 12.75
N ILE A 241 -6.81 0.37 12.65
CA ILE A 241 -5.88 0.82 11.62
C ILE A 241 -4.53 0.10 11.75
N LYS A 242 -3.98 -0.04 12.97
CA LYS A 242 -2.74 -0.81 13.20
C LYS A 242 -2.88 -2.25 12.75
N ARG A 243 -4.02 -2.88 13.06
CA ARG A 243 -4.30 -4.26 12.63
C ARG A 243 -4.31 -4.37 11.10
N LEU A 244 -4.94 -3.43 10.40
CA LEU A 244 -4.95 -3.35 8.94
C LEU A 244 -3.54 -3.15 8.37
N LEU A 245 -2.73 -2.32 9.01
CA LEU A 245 -1.32 -2.07 8.64
C LEU A 245 -0.36 -3.22 9.05
N GLY A 246 -0.89 -4.37 9.49
CA GLY A 246 -0.11 -5.55 9.85
C GLY A 246 0.64 -5.44 11.17
N ASN A 247 0.34 -4.43 12.01
CA ASN A 247 1.03 -4.13 13.27
C ASN A 247 2.55 -3.91 13.11
N ASP A 248 3.02 -3.52 11.93
CA ASP A 248 4.40 -3.07 11.73
C ASP A 248 4.59 -1.71 12.43
N PRO A 249 5.50 -1.59 13.43
CA PRO A 249 5.63 -0.37 14.21
C PRO A 249 5.98 0.87 13.37
N ASP A 250 6.85 0.72 12.37
CA ASP A 250 7.31 1.84 11.56
C ASP A 250 6.23 2.30 10.57
N VAL A 251 5.53 1.35 9.93
CA VAL A 251 4.39 1.64 9.06
C VAL A 251 3.26 2.28 9.86
N CYS A 252 2.95 1.73 11.04
CA CYS A 252 1.93 2.29 11.92
C CYS A 252 2.27 3.71 12.36
N LYS A 253 3.51 3.95 12.79
CA LYS A 253 3.98 5.27 13.24
C LYS A 253 3.94 6.29 12.10
N SER A 254 4.43 5.93 10.92
CA SER A 254 4.46 6.82 9.76
C SER A 254 3.06 7.17 9.24
N PHE A 255 2.06 6.31 9.42
CA PHE A 255 0.68 6.59 9.03
C PHE A 255 -0.12 7.27 10.13
N ILE A 256 -0.26 6.64 11.32
CA ILE A 256 -1.08 7.16 12.42
C ILE A 256 -0.47 8.43 13.04
N GLY A 257 0.85 8.58 13.00
CA GLY A 257 1.53 9.79 13.46
C GLY A 257 1.58 10.93 12.45
N TYR A 258 1.01 10.76 11.26
CA TYR A 258 1.07 11.75 10.19
C TYR A 258 -0.07 12.77 10.32
N ALA A 259 0.27 14.06 10.42
CA ALA A 259 -0.72 15.12 10.68
C ALA A 259 -1.91 15.12 9.68
N PRO A 260 -1.73 14.98 8.36
CA PRO A 260 -2.85 14.89 7.43
C PRO A 260 -3.84 13.75 7.72
N VAL A 261 -3.34 12.61 8.18
CA VAL A 261 -4.17 11.47 8.58
C VAL A 261 -4.97 11.80 9.84
N LEU A 262 -4.34 12.45 10.80
CA LEU A 262 -4.98 12.85 12.06
C LEU A 262 -6.05 13.94 11.85
N GLU A 263 -5.80 14.88 10.94
CA GLU A 263 -6.81 15.87 10.51
C GLU A 263 -8.00 15.18 9.85
N ALA A 264 -7.76 14.24 8.95
CA ALA A 264 -8.81 13.47 8.27
C ALA A 264 -9.64 12.65 9.28
N LEU A 265 -8.99 12.02 10.25
CA LEU A 265 -9.67 11.31 11.34
C LEU A 265 -10.53 12.27 12.19
N ALA A 266 -10.01 13.44 12.52
CA ALA A 266 -10.76 14.43 13.28
C ALA A 266 -12.04 14.86 12.55
N VAL A 267 -11.96 15.07 11.23
CA VAL A 267 -13.13 15.38 10.41
C VAL A 267 -14.11 14.21 10.38
N PHE A 268 -13.61 13.00 10.12
CA PHE A 268 -14.44 11.78 10.11
C PHE A 268 -15.26 11.63 11.41
N PHE A 269 -14.63 11.78 12.58
CA PHE A 269 -15.33 11.72 13.85
C PHE A 269 -16.26 12.92 14.08
N SER A 270 -15.98 14.05 13.45
CA SER A 270 -16.80 15.26 13.57
C SER A 270 -18.12 15.17 12.81
N GLU A 271 -18.15 14.42 11.73
CA GLU A 271 -19.33 14.22 10.88
C GLU A 271 -20.27 13.14 11.41
N GLU A 272 -19.79 12.22 12.25
CA GLU A 272 -20.58 11.11 12.77
C GLU A 272 -21.41 11.49 13.99
N SER A 273 -22.73 11.51 13.84
CA SER A 273 -23.68 11.93 14.88
C SER A 273 -23.92 10.87 15.97
N ASN A 274 -23.57 9.59 15.75
CA ASN A 274 -23.86 8.48 16.66
C ASN A 274 -22.61 7.66 17.04
N THR A 275 -22.03 8.01 18.17
CA THR A 275 -20.80 7.39 18.69
C THR A 275 -20.93 5.87 18.92
N MET A 276 -22.12 5.35 19.31
CA MET A 276 -22.32 3.92 19.55
C MET A 276 -22.36 3.11 18.27
N GLN A 277 -22.97 3.62 17.22
CA GLN A 277 -22.95 2.99 15.89
C GLN A 277 -21.54 3.01 15.30
N LEU A 278 -20.81 4.08 15.54
CA LEU A 278 -19.42 4.21 15.13
C LEU A 278 -18.53 3.13 15.77
N ILE A 279 -18.66 2.89 17.07
CA ILE A 279 -17.90 1.82 17.78
C ILE A 279 -18.20 0.45 17.14
N GLN A 280 -19.46 0.12 16.92
CA GLN A 280 -19.85 -1.16 16.32
C GLN A 280 -19.33 -1.33 14.89
N ARG A 281 -19.28 -0.24 14.11
CA ARG A 281 -18.69 -0.23 12.78
C ARG A 281 -17.17 -0.39 12.81
N ILE A 282 -16.48 0.26 13.73
CA ILE A 282 -15.03 0.17 13.90
C ILE A 282 -14.58 -1.27 14.22
N GLU A 283 -15.37 -1.99 15.01
CA GLU A 283 -15.04 -3.37 15.42
C GLU A 283 -15.27 -4.44 14.35
N SER A 284 -15.89 -4.10 13.21
CA SER A 284 -16.08 -5.04 12.10
C SER A 284 -14.90 -5.01 11.11
N ALA A 285 -14.46 -6.16 10.61
CA ALA A 285 -13.30 -6.25 9.71
C ALA A 285 -13.46 -5.44 8.41
N GLN A 286 -14.66 -5.35 7.87
CA GLN A 286 -14.98 -4.51 6.70
C GLN A 286 -14.87 -3.02 6.99
N SER A 287 -15.09 -2.60 8.24
CA SER A 287 -15.03 -1.20 8.61
C SER A 287 -13.63 -0.63 8.69
N SER A 288 -12.61 -1.44 8.92
CA SER A 288 -11.22 -0.93 8.98
C SER A 288 -10.76 -0.40 7.62
N ALA A 289 -11.06 -1.12 6.53
CA ALA A 289 -10.76 -0.67 5.16
C ALA A 289 -11.62 0.55 4.77
N GLU A 290 -12.89 0.59 5.17
CA GLU A 290 -13.79 1.73 4.94
C GLU A 290 -13.31 3.00 5.66
N ILE A 291 -12.87 2.88 6.92
CA ILE A 291 -12.30 4.01 7.66
C ILE A 291 -11.02 4.49 6.99
N PHE A 292 -10.17 3.56 6.61
CA PHE A 292 -8.93 3.85 5.91
C PHE A 292 -9.18 4.59 4.59
N GLU A 293 -10.13 4.11 3.78
CA GLU A 293 -10.56 4.77 2.54
C GLU A 293 -11.08 6.19 2.80
N LYS A 294 -11.92 6.38 3.81
CA LYS A 294 -12.44 7.72 4.16
C LYS A 294 -11.33 8.70 4.55
N ILE A 295 -10.34 8.24 5.32
CA ILE A 295 -9.17 9.05 5.68
C ILE A 295 -8.42 9.49 4.43
N ILE A 296 -8.11 8.53 3.55
CA ILE A 296 -7.38 8.81 2.32
C ILE A 296 -8.16 9.74 1.40
N ASN A 297 -9.45 9.49 1.19
CA ASN A 297 -10.31 10.34 0.37
C ASN A 297 -10.45 11.76 0.94
N HIS A 298 -10.40 11.93 2.26
CA HIS A 298 -10.37 13.27 2.85
C HIS A 298 -9.09 14.01 2.50
N ILE A 299 -7.94 13.32 2.54
CA ILE A 299 -6.65 13.93 2.14
C ILE A 299 -6.69 14.32 0.66
N LEU A 300 -7.13 13.42 -0.22
CA LEU A 300 -7.27 13.69 -1.66
C LEU A 300 -8.22 14.86 -1.93
N THR A 301 -9.34 14.93 -1.21
CA THR A 301 -10.29 16.04 -1.32
C THR A 301 -9.68 17.38 -0.86
N ARG A 302 -8.84 17.36 0.17
CA ARG A 302 -8.11 18.56 0.63
C ARG A 302 -7.13 19.03 -0.42
N GLU A 303 -6.34 18.14 -1.00
CA GLU A 303 -5.37 18.47 -2.04
C GLU A 303 -6.08 18.98 -3.32
N ARG A 304 -7.18 18.34 -3.70
CA ARG A 304 -8.06 18.83 -4.76
C ARG A 304 -8.47 20.29 -4.56
N LYS A 305 -8.91 20.66 -3.34
CA LYS A 305 -9.29 22.03 -3.03
C LYS A 305 -8.16 23.03 -3.21
N LYS A 306 -6.91 22.64 -2.92
CA LYS A 306 -5.73 23.50 -3.14
C LYS A 306 -5.53 23.79 -4.64
N VAL A 307 -5.55 22.73 -5.46
CA VAL A 307 -5.42 22.86 -6.93
C VAL A 307 -6.56 23.71 -7.50
N ILE A 308 -7.81 23.43 -7.12
CA ILE A 308 -8.97 24.21 -7.57
C ILE A 308 -8.82 25.68 -7.19
N ASN A 309 -8.44 25.98 -5.95
CA ASN A 309 -8.26 27.37 -5.49
C ASN A 309 -7.12 28.07 -6.25
N GLY A 310 -6.02 27.39 -6.55
CA GLY A 310 -4.93 27.89 -7.37
C GLY A 310 -5.39 28.18 -8.80
N PHE A 311 -6.08 27.21 -9.40
CA PHE A 311 -6.62 27.30 -10.74
C PHE A 311 -7.69 28.41 -10.86
N GLN A 312 -8.62 28.52 -9.92
CA GLN A 312 -9.62 29.58 -9.88
C GLN A 312 -8.99 30.97 -9.82
N LYS A 313 -7.97 31.18 -9.01
CA LYS A 313 -7.26 32.45 -8.92
C LYS A 313 -6.64 32.89 -10.26
N ARG A 314 -6.22 31.95 -11.09
CA ARG A 314 -5.63 32.20 -12.41
C ARG A 314 -6.69 32.51 -13.46
N CYS A 315 -7.86 31.87 -13.41
CA CYS A 315 -8.83 31.85 -14.50
C CYS A 315 -10.13 32.60 -14.22
N ILE A 316 -10.45 32.97 -12.97
CA ILE A 316 -11.78 33.50 -12.60
C ILE A 316 -12.14 34.81 -13.31
N SER A 317 -11.14 35.62 -13.68
CA SER A 317 -11.36 36.87 -14.46
C SER A 317 -11.76 36.61 -15.91
N ASP A 318 -11.27 35.54 -16.49
CA ASP A 318 -11.37 35.28 -17.92
C ASP A 318 -12.49 34.29 -18.27
N TYR A 319 -12.88 33.41 -17.31
CA TYR A 319 -13.88 32.38 -17.50
C TYR A 319 -14.87 32.32 -16.31
N PRO A 320 -15.65 33.37 -16.07
CA PRO A 320 -16.56 33.43 -14.92
C PRO A 320 -17.68 32.39 -14.97
N ASP A 321 -18.03 31.90 -16.16
CA ASP A 321 -19.13 30.95 -16.38
C ASP A 321 -18.73 29.48 -16.34
N PHE A 322 -17.45 29.13 -16.05
CA PHE A 322 -17.02 27.75 -15.95
C PHE A 322 -17.64 27.09 -14.70
N THR A 323 -18.39 26.01 -14.92
CA THR A 323 -19.11 25.28 -13.86
C THR A 323 -18.55 23.89 -13.59
N GLY A 324 -17.59 23.40 -14.39
CA GLY A 324 -16.99 22.07 -14.30
C GLY A 324 -16.00 21.85 -13.16
N TRP A 325 -16.08 22.65 -12.07
CA TRP A 325 -15.14 22.53 -10.93
C TRP A 325 -15.19 21.17 -10.25
N ASP A 326 -16.33 20.48 -10.35
CA ASP A 326 -16.53 19.17 -9.71
C ASP A 326 -15.87 18.01 -10.46
N SER A 327 -15.41 18.19 -11.70
CA SER A 327 -14.66 17.19 -12.47
C SER A 327 -13.14 17.41 -12.43
N VAL A 328 -12.69 18.57 -11.92
CA VAL A 328 -11.28 18.97 -11.90
C VAL A 328 -10.53 18.27 -10.76
N TYR A 329 -9.41 17.66 -11.09
CA TYR A 329 -8.47 17.02 -10.16
C TYR A 329 -9.16 16.05 -9.20
N SER A 330 -9.92 15.13 -9.77
CA SER A 330 -10.64 14.09 -9.02
C SER A 330 -9.67 13.21 -8.21
N PRO A 331 -10.14 12.49 -7.18
CA PRO A 331 -9.31 11.53 -6.48
C PRO A 331 -8.65 10.50 -7.41
N GLU A 332 -9.37 10.01 -8.43
CA GLU A 332 -8.83 9.07 -9.43
C GLU A 332 -7.74 9.72 -10.27
N GLU A 333 -7.98 10.92 -10.80
CA GLU A 333 -6.97 11.68 -11.52
C GLU A 333 -5.71 11.90 -10.67
N GLN A 334 -5.88 12.22 -9.39
CA GLN A 334 -4.74 12.38 -8.47
C GLN A 334 -3.93 11.10 -8.38
N LEU A 335 -4.56 9.94 -8.16
CA LEU A 335 -3.86 8.67 -8.02
C LEU A 335 -3.10 8.28 -9.29
N ILE A 336 -3.69 8.48 -10.48
CA ILE A 336 -3.06 8.22 -11.77
C ILE A 336 -1.84 9.12 -11.97
N ARG A 337 -1.97 10.43 -11.70
CA ARG A 337 -0.86 11.37 -11.82
C ARG A 337 0.26 11.10 -10.81
N LEU A 338 -0.08 10.71 -9.60
CA LEU A 338 0.91 10.39 -8.56
C LEU A 338 1.71 9.15 -8.92
N ILE A 339 1.07 8.07 -9.36
CA ILE A 339 1.80 6.86 -9.75
C ILE A 339 2.66 7.10 -10.99
N ASN A 340 2.17 7.85 -11.96
CA ASN A 340 2.95 8.23 -13.14
C ASN A 340 4.19 9.04 -12.73
N TYR A 341 4.03 10.03 -11.85
CA TYR A 341 5.14 10.84 -11.34
C TYR A 341 6.17 9.99 -10.57
N VAL A 342 5.72 9.04 -9.76
CA VAL A 342 6.60 8.09 -9.06
C VAL A 342 7.37 7.22 -10.06
N LEU A 343 6.72 6.69 -11.10
CA LEU A 343 7.35 5.79 -12.08
C LEU A 343 8.42 6.49 -12.93
N PHE A 344 8.13 7.68 -13.41
CA PHE A 344 8.93 8.34 -14.42
C PHE A 344 9.76 9.51 -13.89
N ASN A 345 9.53 9.94 -12.65
CA ASN A 345 10.15 11.12 -12.04
C ASN A 345 9.96 12.40 -12.88
N GLU A 346 8.90 12.43 -13.66
CA GLU A 346 8.49 13.54 -14.52
C GLU A 346 6.98 13.75 -14.39
N ILE A 347 6.55 15.00 -14.42
CA ILE A 347 5.13 15.36 -14.38
C ILE A 347 4.59 15.34 -15.81
N ASP A 348 4.04 14.21 -16.21
CA ASP A 348 3.31 14.11 -17.47
C ASP A 348 1.86 14.58 -17.27
N LEU A 349 1.50 15.61 -18.01
CA LEU A 349 0.19 16.24 -17.89
C LEU A 349 -0.86 15.59 -18.79
N ASP A 350 -0.42 14.77 -19.74
CA ASP A 350 -1.29 14.11 -20.71
C ASP A 350 -1.75 12.72 -20.26
N VAL A 351 -1.28 12.24 -19.08
CA VAL A 351 -1.66 10.92 -18.54
C VAL A 351 -3.13 10.79 -18.18
N PHE A 352 -3.83 11.90 -18.01
CA PHE A 352 -5.24 11.92 -17.72
C PHE A 352 -5.92 13.03 -18.52
N GLU A 353 -6.80 12.65 -19.43
CA GLU A 353 -7.55 13.60 -20.23
C GLU A 353 -8.88 13.99 -19.55
N ASN A 354 -8.93 15.21 -19.02
CA ASN A 354 -10.19 15.76 -18.53
C ASN A 354 -11.01 16.31 -19.70
N THR A 355 -11.97 15.51 -20.15
CA THR A 355 -12.82 15.83 -21.32
C THR A 355 -13.80 16.99 -21.07
N GLU A 356 -14.11 17.30 -19.82
CA GLU A 356 -15.00 18.40 -19.45
C GLU A 356 -14.28 19.74 -19.39
N LEU A 357 -12.94 19.74 -19.37
CA LEU A 357 -12.15 20.97 -19.30
C LEU A 357 -11.98 21.61 -20.69
N PRO A 358 -12.40 22.86 -20.89
CA PRO A 358 -12.16 23.59 -22.13
C PRO A 358 -10.67 23.65 -22.49
N LEU A 359 -10.36 23.53 -23.78
CA LEU A 359 -8.99 23.52 -24.29
C LEU A 359 -8.18 24.77 -23.86
N GLU A 360 -8.85 25.92 -23.80
CA GLU A 360 -8.28 27.20 -23.42
C GLU A 360 -7.80 27.23 -21.96
N LEU A 361 -8.43 26.43 -21.09
CA LEU A 361 -8.11 26.33 -19.66
C LEU A 361 -7.09 25.25 -19.33
N ARG A 362 -6.76 24.36 -20.25
CA ARG A 362 -5.86 23.23 -19.99
C ARG A 362 -4.48 23.66 -19.52
N ARG A 363 -3.94 24.73 -20.08
CA ARG A 363 -2.62 25.24 -19.70
C ARG A 363 -2.57 25.71 -18.26
N GLU A 364 -3.50 26.59 -17.88
CA GLU A 364 -3.60 27.12 -16.50
C GLU A 364 -3.89 26.03 -15.49
N TYR A 365 -4.65 25.01 -15.90
CA TYR A 365 -4.90 23.84 -15.10
C TYR A 365 -3.61 23.02 -14.89
N HIS A 366 -2.88 22.75 -15.96
CA HIS A 366 -1.60 22.03 -15.89
C HIS A 366 -0.57 22.78 -15.03
N ASP A 367 -0.49 24.09 -15.14
CA ASP A 367 0.39 24.91 -14.32
C ASP A 367 0.00 24.82 -12.84
N SER A 368 -1.30 24.73 -12.54
CA SER A 368 -1.79 24.53 -11.17
C SER A 368 -1.47 23.13 -10.64
N ILE A 369 -1.57 22.09 -11.46
CA ILE A 369 -1.18 20.72 -11.05
C ILE A 369 0.32 20.69 -10.75
N LYS A 370 1.18 21.22 -11.61
CA LYS A 370 2.63 21.27 -11.41
C LYS A 370 3.02 21.91 -10.09
N GLU A 371 2.33 22.98 -9.70
CA GLU A 371 2.61 23.68 -8.45
C GLU A 371 2.34 22.83 -7.20
N PHE A 372 1.35 21.92 -7.26
CA PHE A 372 0.89 21.19 -6.08
C PHE A 372 1.24 19.71 -6.04
N ILE A 373 1.54 19.07 -7.18
CA ILE A 373 1.79 17.62 -7.21
C ILE A 373 3.09 17.24 -6.49
N GLU A 374 4.14 18.05 -6.62
CA GLU A 374 5.43 17.83 -5.95
C GLU A 374 5.29 17.91 -4.42
N ASP A 375 4.31 18.69 -3.94
CA ASP A 375 4.01 18.88 -2.52
C ASP A 375 2.91 17.97 -1.99
N HIS A 376 2.46 17.02 -2.82
CA HIS A 376 1.38 16.12 -2.43
C HIS A 376 1.79 15.25 -1.22
N PRO A 377 0.93 15.09 -0.18
CA PRO A 377 1.26 14.34 1.03
C PRO A 377 1.64 12.87 0.80
N PHE A 378 1.23 12.30 -0.34
CA PHE A 378 1.56 10.91 -0.69
C PHE A 378 2.96 10.75 -1.24
N ILE A 379 3.64 11.85 -1.60
CA ILE A 379 4.93 11.84 -2.30
C ILE A 379 6.06 12.24 -1.37
N HIS A 380 7.16 11.54 -1.51
CA HIS A 380 8.43 11.82 -0.84
C HIS A 380 9.55 11.87 -1.87
N HIS A 381 10.32 12.95 -1.84
CA HIS A 381 11.50 13.14 -2.66
C HIS A 381 12.75 12.77 -1.88
N PHE A 382 13.69 12.11 -2.52
CA PHE A 382 14.98 11.77 -1.93
C PHE A 382 16.06 11.58 -3.00
N GLU A 383 17.32 11.64 -2.61
CA GLU A 383 18.44 11.37 -3.51
C GLU A 383 18.88 9.90 -3.38
N ARG A 384 18.97 9.21 -4.51
CA ARG A 384 19.51 7.87 -4.60
C ARG A 384 20.65 7.85 -5.61
N ASN A 385 21.87 7.53 -5.16
CA ASN A 385 23.08 7.55 -6.00
C ASN A 385 23.38 8.92 -6.66
N ASN A 386 23.06 10.03 -5.99
CA ASN A 386 23.15 11.41 -6.49
C ASN A 386 22.17 11.74 -7.62
N GLU A 387 21.13 10.96 -7.80
CA GLU A 387 20.02 11.27 -8.70
C GLU A 387 18.75 11.55 -7.88
N PRO A 388 17.93 12.53 -8.26
CA PRO A 388 16.65 12.78 -7.61
C PRO A 388 15.71 11.60 -7.87
N PHE A 389 15.04 11.18 -6.83
CA PHE A 389 14.14 10.05 -6.85
C PHE A 389 12.84 10.39 -6.12
N VAL A 390 11.73 9.91 -6.66
CA VAL A 390 10.39 10.12 -6.09
C VAL A 390 9.79 8.77 -5.74
N ASP A 391 9.17 8.67 -4.56
CA ASP A 391 8.41 7.50 -4.14
C ASP A 391 7.25 7.93 -3.24
N PHE A 392 6.40 6.99 -2.86
CA PHE A 392 5.34 7.25 -1.88
C PHE A 392 5.92 7.53 -0.49
N THR A 393 5.29 8.45 0.24
CA THR A 393 5.68 8.83 1.61
C THR A 393 5.68 7.63 2.58
N GLY A 394 4.86 6.62 2.29
CA GLY A 394 4.84 5.38 3.06
C GLY A 394 4.06 4.27 2.39
N PRO A 395 4.24 3.02 2.88
CA PRO A 395 3.60 1.84 2.29
C PRO A 395 2.07 1.95 2.26
N ALA A 396 1.47 2.62 3.23
CA ALA A 396 0.02 2.78 3.34
C ALA A 396 -0.58 3.54 2.14
N PHE A 397 0.06 4.64 1.73
CA PHE A 397 -0.38 5.43 0.58
C PHE A 397 -0.12 4.72 -0.74
N ARG A 398 1.02 4.03 -0.86
CA ARG A 398 1.37 3.21 -2.00
C ARG A 398 0.34 2.10 -2.22
N ASP A 399 0.10 1.29 -1.19
CA ASP A 399 -0.76 0.11 -1.29
C ASP A 399 -2.22 0.50 -1.55
N PHE A 400 -2.68 1.63 -1.01
CA PHE A 400 -3.98 2.20 -1.34
C PHE A 400 -4.06 2.59 -2.82
N THR A 401 -3.07 3.35 -3.31
CA THR A 401 -3.02 3.80 -4.70
C THR A 401 -3.04 2.61 -5.65
N LEU A 402 -2.17 1.62 -5.42
CA LEU A 402 -2.09 0.43 -6.25
C LEU A 402 -3.38 -0.38 -6.23
N ALA A 403 -3.95 -0.64 -5.04
CA ALA A 403 -5.19 -1.41 -4.92
C ALA A 403 -6.36 -0.69 -5.62
N LYS A 404 -6.45 0.64 -5.49
CA LYS A 404 -7.53 1.42 -6.11
C LYS A 404 -7.41 1.42 -7.63
N LEU A 405 -6.22 1.62 -8.19
CA LEU A 405 -5.98 1.64 -9.63
C LEU A 405 -6.18 0.24 -10.27
N MET A 406 -5.77 -0.83 -9.56
CA MET A 406 -5.96 -2.21 -10.04
C MET A 406 -7.43 -2.66 -10.02
N THR A 407 -8.28 -2.00 -9.25
CA THR A 407 -9.72 -2.34 -9.14
C THR A 407 -10.64 -1.30 -9.79
N ASP A 408 -10.07 -0.29 -10.44
CA ASP A 408 -10.86 0.72 -11.14
C ASP A 408 -11.50 0.09 -12.41
N HIS A 409 -12.82 0.09 -12.44
CA HIS A 409 -13.61 -0.45 -13.54
C HIS A 409 -13.95 0.60 -14.61
N ASN A 410 -13.52 1.84 -14.41
CA ASN A 410 -13.68 2.87 -15.44
C ASN A 410 -12.67 2.59 -16.56
N ASP A 411 -13.13 2.55 -17.81
CA ASP A 411 -12.39 2.21 -19.05
C ASP A 411 -11.13 3.06 -19.36
N THR A 412 -10.54 3.68 -18.36
CA THR A 412 -9.22 4.31 -18.44
C THR A 412 -8.12 3.27 -18.26
N GLY A 413 -7.98 2.36 -19.26
CA GLY A 413 -7.07 1.21 -19.21
C GLY A 413 -5.64 1.50 -18.77
N ASP A 414 -5.19 2.74 -18.92
CA ASP A 414 -3.84 3.17 -18.54
C ASP A 414 -3.60 3.15 -17.02
N ALA A 415 -4.63 3.28 -16.20
CA ALA A 415 -4.51 3.31 -14.73
C ALA A 415 -4.00 1.98 -14.16
N GLU A 416 -4.56 0.87 -14.65
CA GLU A 416 -4.15 -0.48 -14.28
C GLU A 416 -2.72 -0.77 -14.76
N ASP A 417 -2.37 -0.37 -15.98
CA ASP A 417 -1.04 -0.54 -16.56
C ASP A 417 0.04 0.15 -15.71
N TYR A 418 -0.20 1.39 -15.22
CA TYR A 418 0.72 2.08 -14.32
C TYR A 418 0.92 1.32 -13.00
N ALA A 419 -0.15 0.76 -12.42
CA ALA A 419 -0.04 -0.04 -11.21
C ALA A 419 0.75 -1.33 -11.46
N GLN A 420 0.54 -2.01 -12.60
CA GLN A 420 1.29 -3.19 -12.99
C GLN A 420 2.78 -2.85 -13.27
N TRP A 421 3.07 -1.73 -13.92
CA TRP A 421 4.44 -1.27 -14.14
C TRP A 421 5.15 -0.97 -12.82
N TYR A 422 4.47 -0.37 -11.84
CA TYR A 422 5.06 -0.15 -10.52
C TYR A 422 5.51 -1.46 -9.86
N PHE A 423 4.73 -2.53 -9.95
CA PHE A 423 5.11 -3.83 -9.42
C PHE A 423 6.31 -4.47 -10.16
N THR A 424 6.51 -4.14 -11.42
CA THR A 424 7.59 -4.69 -12.25
C THR A 424 8.83 -3.79 -12.30
N ASP A 425 8.74 -2.54 -11.84
CA ASP A 425 9.86 -1.59 -11.88
C ASP A 425 10.90 -1.89 -10.80
N HIS A 426 12.06 -2.35 -11.23
CA HIS A 426 13.19 -2.65 -10.36
C HIS A 426 13.83 -1.41 -9.68
N LYS A 427 13.56 -0.20 -10.18
CA LYS A 427 14.11 1.03 -9.59
C LYS A 427 13.58 1.27 -8.19
N HIS A 428 12.32 0.98 -7.96
CA HIS A 428 11.66 1.20 -6.67
C HIS A 428 12.02 0.15 -5.63
N ASN A 429 12.74 -0.93 -6.03
CA ASN A 429 13.15 -2.03 -5.15
C ASN A 429 12.02 -2.42 -4.17
N THR A 430 10.82 -2.49 -4.72
CA THR A 430 9.61 -2.71 -3.95
C THR A 430 9.66 -4.09 -3.34
N ARG A 431 9.46 -4.16 -2.05
CA ARG A 431 9.02 -5.40 -1.44
C ARG A 431 7.74 -5.83 -2.15
N PHE A 432 7.55 -7.13 -2.30
CA PHE A 432 6.32 -7.71 -2.82
C PHE A 432 5.08 -6.99 -2.23
N PRO A 433 3.94 -6.97 -2.97
CA PRO A 433 2.71 -6.37 -2.46
C PRO A 433 2.46 -6.79 -1.03
N SER A 434 2.04 -5.85 -0.20
CA SER A 434 1.86 -6.09 1.23
C SER A 434 0.50 -6.72 1.53
N GLN A 435 0.32 -7.22 2.76
CA GLN A 435 -1.00 -7.65 3.23
C GLN A 435 -2.04 -6.53 3.15
N LEU A 436 -1.63 -5.28 3.41
CA LEU A 436 -2.53 -4.12 3.27
C LEU A 436 -3.06 -3.99 1.84
N TYR A 437 -2.19 -4.15 0.83
CA TYR A 437 -2.61 -4.17 -0.56
C TYR A 437 -3.67 -5.26 -0.81
N PHE A 438 -3.45 -6.48 -0.31
CA PHE A 438 -4.41 -7.58 -0.44
C PHE A 438 -5.77 -7.23 0.17
N ASP A 439 -5.77 -6.76 1.42
CA ASP A 439 -7.00 -6.44 2.15
C ASP A 439 -7.77 -5.28 1.48
N LEU A 440 -7.06 -4.27 0.96
CA LEU A 440 -7.65 -3.15 0.21
C LEU A 440 -8.15 -3.58 -1.17
N TYR A 441 -7.40 -4.41 -1.89
CA TYR A 441 -7.85 -4.95 -3.18
C TYR A 441 -9.16 -5.73 -3.01
N VAL A 442 -9.23 -6.63 -2.02
CA VAL A 442 -10.46 -7.39 -1.71
C VAL A 442 -11.63 -6.45 -1.38
N PHE A 443 -11.36 -5.38 -0.68
CA PHE A 443 -12.38 -4.39 -0.33
C PHE A 443 -12.88 -3.61 -1.55
N PHE A 444 -12.00 -3.13 -2.42
CA PHE A 444 -12.36 -2.31 -3.58
C PHE A 444 -12.92 -3.12 -4.74
N SER A 445 -12.48 -4.36 -4.92
CA SER A 445 -12.93 -5.23 -6.01
C SER A 445 -14.39 -5.68 -5.88
N ASP A 446 -15.05 -5.41 -4.74
CA ASP A 446 -16.40 -5.93 -4.43
C ASP A 446 -16.55 -7.43 -4.73
N SER A 447 -15.51 -8.19 -4.45
CA SER A 447 -15.36 -9.63 -4.70
C SER A 447 -15.22 -10.02 -6.18
N HIS A 448 -14.91 -9.08 -7.06
CA HIS A 448 -14.59 -9.35 -8.47
C HIS A 448 -13.13 -9.01 -8.76
N ALA A 449 -12.42 -9.94 -9.38
CA ALA A 449 -11.01 -9.79 -9.76
C ALA A 449 -10.82 -10.08 -11.25
N LYS A 450 -9.61 -9.82 -11.76
CA LYS A 450 -9.13 -10.31 -13.06
C LYS A 450 -8.11 -11.41 -12.83
N ILE A 451 -8.05 -12.39 -13.72
CA ILE A 451 -7.12 -13.51 -13.55
C ILE A 451 -5.65 -13.05 -13.65
N CYS A 452 -5.36 -12.02 -14.45
CA CYS A 452 -4.03 -11.41 -14.56
C CYS A 452 -3.53 -10.78 -13.24
N HIS A 453 -4.43 -10.42 -12.31
CA HIS A 453 -4.07 -9.87 -11.00
C HIS A 453 -3.65 -10.91 -9.97
N PHE A 454 -3.86 -12.19 -10.27
CA PHE A 454 -3.62 -13.28 -9.31
C PHE A 454 -2.20 -13.26 -8.73
N LYS A 455 -1.17 -13.01 -9.54
CA LYS A 455 0.23 -12.99 -9.09
C LYS A 455 0.46 -11.98 -7.94
N TYR A 456 -0.11 -10.78 -8.07
CA TYR A 456 0.03 -9.72 -7.06
C TYR A 456 -0.73 -10.06 -5.79
N LEU A 457 -1.93 -10.65 -5.93
CA LEU A 457 -2.74 -11.10 -4.81
C LEU A 457 -2.08 -12.28 -4.09
N TYR A 458 -1.53 -13.22 -4.84
CA TYR A 458 -0.83 -14.37 -4.28
C TYR A 458 0.40 -13.94 -3.48
N ASP A 459 1.25 -13.07 -4.05
CA ASP A 459 2.45 -12.58 -3.40
C ASP A 459 2.12 -11.75 -2.14
N ALA A 460 1.09 -10.89 -2.20
CA ALA A 460 0.60 -10.13 -1.06
C ALA A 460 0.07 -11.03 0.05
N PHE A 461 -0.69 -12.05 -0.30
CA PHE A 461 -1.23 -13.01 0.65
C PHE A 461 -0.11 -13.84 1.31
N LYS A 462 0.88 -14.29 0.53
CA LYS A 462 2.04 -15.03 1.03
C LYS A 462 2.98 -14.20 1.89
N ALA A 463 3.06 -12.89 1.69
CA ALA A 463 3.84 -12.00 2.55
C ALA A 463 3.40 -12.02 4.03
N LYS A 464 2.18 -12.46 4.32
CA LYS A 464 1.63 -12.63 5.68
C LYS A 464 2.07 -13.93 6.36
N GLU A 465 2.66 -14.88 5.64
CA GLU A 465 3.03 -16.17 6.21
C GLU A 465 4.02 -16.00 7.37
N ARG A 466 3.50 -16.07 8.59
CA ARG A 466 4.31 -16.17 9.80
C ARG A 466 4.70 -17.64 9.99
N THR A 467 5.86 -17.88 10.60
CA THR A 467 6.50 -19.18 10.82
C THR A 467 5.63 -20.30 11.44
N ARG A 468 4.35 -20.08 11.72
CA ARG A 468 3.41 -21.04 12.33
C ARG A 468 2.02 -21.08 11.66
N SER A 469 1.77 -20.33 10.61
CA SER A 469 0.51 -20.39 9.87
C SER A 469 0.75 -21.11 8.54
N THR A 470 -0.13 -22.05 8.20
CA THR A 470 -0.15 -22.63 6.85
C THR A 470 -1.16 -21.84 6.01
N SER A 471 -0.70 -21.31 4.90
CA SER A 471 -1.57 -20.68 3.92
C SER A 471 -1.71 -21.59 2.69
N SER A 472 -2.90 -21.65 2.13
CA SER A 472 -3.16 -22.34 0.87
C SER A 472 -3.98 -21.46 -0.07
N VAL A 473 -3.78 -21.66 -1.35
CA VAL A 473 -4.45 -20.89 -2.39
C VAL A 473 -5.06 -21.84 -3.42
N THR A 474 -6.26 -21.51 -3.89
CA THR A 474 -6.93 -22.27 -4.93
C THR A 474 -7.34 -21.32 -6.05
N VAL A 475 -7.08 -21.73 -7.29
CA VAL A 475 -7.60 -21.12 -8.50
C VAL A 475 -8.36 -22.16 -9.28
N GLU A 476 -9.63 -21.91 -9.56
CA GLU A 476 -10.46 -22.77 -10.37
C GLU A 476 -11.10 -21.94 -11.49
N GLN A 477 -10.84 -22.32 -12.74
CA GLN A 477 -11.44 -21.70 -13.92
C GLN A 477 -12.65 -22.49 -14.40
N ASP A 478 -13.68 -21.79 -14.86
CA ASP A 478 -14.88 -22.35 -15.50
C ASP A 478 -15.25 -21.46 -16.69
N GLU A 479 -14.80 -21.83 -17.88
CA GLU A 479 -14.94 -21.06 -19.13
C GLU A 479 -14.30 -19.66 -19.01
N SER A 480 -15.10 -18.60 -19.02
CA SER A 480 -14.65 -17.20 -18.90
C SER A 480 -14.50 -16.72 -17.47
N ASP A 481 -14.91 -17.51 -16.50
CA ASP A 481 -14.91 -17.14 -15.10
C ASP A 481 -13.87 -17.95 -14.33
N ALA A 482 -13.34 -17.39 -13.27
CA ALA A 482 -12.45 -18.09 -12.35
C ALA A 482 -12.82 -17.76 -10.89
N LEU A 483 -12.38 -18.60 -9.99
CA LEU A 483 -12.57 -18.41 -8.55
C LEU A 483 -11.24 -18.52 -7.85
N PHE A 484 -10.87 -17.47 -7.10
CA PHE A 484 -9.72 -17.47 -6.20
C PHE A 484 -10.17 -17.72 -4.78
N ILE A 485 -9.47 -18.61 -4.07
CA ILE A 485 -9.73 -18.89 -2.66
C ILE A 485 -8.40 -18.81 -1.92
N PHE A 486 -8.28 -17.83 -1.05
CA PHE A 486 -7.13 -17.63 -0.19
C PHE A 486 -7.49 -18.08 1.24
N ARG A 487 -6.67 -18.93 1.83
CA ARG A 487 -6.89 -19.45 3.20
C ARG A 487 -5.66 -19.35 4.04
N GLN A 488 -5.86 -18.90 5.26
CA GLN A 488 -4.83 -18.90 6.30
C GLN A 488 -5.36 -19.59 7.54
N SER A 489 -4.71 -20.66 7.98
CA SER A 489 -5.06 -21.34 9.23
C SER A 489 -4.11 -20.95 10.35
N SER A 490 -4.63 -20.65 11.52
CA SER A 490 -3.86 -20.45 12.76
C SER A 490 -3.68 -21.81 13.47
N GLY A 491 -2.63 -22.48 13.13
CA GLY A 491 -1.88 -23.55 13.85
C GLY A 491 -2.54 -24.66 14.66
N SER A 492 -3.80 -24.66 15.05
CA SER A 492 -4.34 -25.69 15.93
C SER A 492 -5.77 -26.17 15.66
N ALA A 493 -6.54 -25.48 14.86
CA ALA A 493 -7.86 -25.95 14.42
C ALA A 493 -8.17 -25.45 13.01
N PRO A 494 -8.58 -26.31 12.08
CA PRO A 494 -8.93 -25.91 10.70
C PRO A 494 -10.12 -24.95 10.60
N GLN A 495 -10.85 -24.74 11.70
CA GLN A 495 -12.10 -23.98 11.73
C GLN A 495 -11.93 -22.49 12.03
N ASP A 496 -10.76 -22.04 12.50
CA ASP A 496 -10.52 -20.64 12.90
C ASP A 496 -9.72 -19.85 11.86
N GLY A 497 -9.64 -20.30 10.61
CA GLY A 497 -8.89 -19.67 9.53
C GLY A 497 -9.65 -18.53 8.81
N ILE A 498 -8.92 -17.53 8.36
CA ILE A 498 -9.45 -16.53 7.43
C ILE A 498 -9.58 -17.17 6.04
N VAL A 499 -10.76 -17.05 5.43
CA VAL A 499 -11.02 -17.48 4.05
C VAL A 499 -11.52 -16.28 3.28
N VAL A 500 -10.84 -15.95 2.19
CA VAL A 500 -11.23 -14.93 1.24
C VAL A 500 -11.53 -15.60 -0.09
N GLU A 501 -12.68 -15.32 -0.66
CA GLU A 501 -13.15 -15.83 -1.93
C GLU A 501 -13.41 -14.65 -2.87
N LEU A 502 -12.80 -14.70 -4.06
CA LEU A 502 -12.95 -13.70 -5.10
C LEU A 502 -13.40 -14.40 -6.39
N ASP A 503 -14.50 -13.95 -6.94
CA ASP A 503 -14.82 -14.29 -8.33
C ASP A 503 -13.90 -13.50 -9.25
N ALA A 504 -13.43 -14.11 -10.33
CA ALA A 504 -12.53 -13.45 -11.28
C ALA A 504 -12.98 -13.67 -12.71
N THR A 505 -12.71 -12.73 -13.58
CA THR A 505 -12.86 -12.88 -15.03
C THR A 505 -11.53 -13.33 -15.65
N VAL A 506 -11.63 -14.20 -16.64
CA VAL A 506 -10.48 -14.64 -17.45
C VAL A 506 -10.29 -13.65 -18.59
N ASP A 507 -9.37 -12.74 -18.41
CA ASP A 507 -9.08 -11.61 -19.30
C ASP A 507 -7.74 -11.73 -20.04
N CYS A 508 -7.01 -12.83 -19.83
CA CYS A 508 -5.73 -13.09 -20.46
C CYS A 508 -5.55 -14.57 -20.85
N ASP A 509 -4.58 -14.85 -21.71
CA ASP A 509 -4.30 -16.19 -22.21
C ASP A 509 -3.38 -17.01 -21.28
N ALA A 510 -2.80 -16.37 -20.25
CA ALA A 510 -1.88 -17.00 -19.33
C ALA A 510 -2.00 -16.45 -17.91
N LEU A 511 -1.95 -17.33 -16.92
CA LEU A 511 -1.78 -17.01 -15.52
C LEU A 511 -0.29 -16.97 -15.19
N GLU A 512 0.20 -15.84 -14.69
CA GLU A 512 1.60 -15.68 -14.31
C GLU A 512 1.79 -15.82 -12.80
N ILE A 513 2.88 -16.48 -12.41
CA ILE A 513 3.27 -16.61 -11.01
C ILE A 513 4.78 -16.87 -10.87
N THR A 514 5.42 -16.25 -9.89
CA THR A 514 6.85 -16.42 -9.67
C THR A 514 7.17 -17.73 -8.95
N GLN A 515 6.42 -18.04 -7.89
CA GLN A 515 6.59 -19.21 -7.06
C GLN A 515 5.23 -19.77 -6.65
N LEU A 516 5.10 -21.09 -6.57
CA LEU A 516 3.88 -21.78 -6.12
C LEU A 516 4.16 -22.61 -4.88
N ARG A 517 3.43 -22.35 -3.80
CA ARG A 517 3.51 -23.14 -2.56
C ARG A 517 2.13 -23.36 -1.99
N ASN A 518 1.82 -24.62 -1.65
CA ASN A 518 0.52 -25.03 -1.12
C ASN A 518 -0.63 -24.48 -1.98
N ALA A 519 -0.57 -24.68 -3.28
CA ALA A 519 -1.52 -24.15 -4.24
C ALA A 519 -2.25 -25.26 -4.98
N TYR A 520 -3.52 -25.03 -5.26
CA TYR A 520 -4.33 -25.81 -6.20
C TYR A 520 -4.71 -24.89 -7.36
N ILE A 521 -4.23 -25.23 -8.56
CA ILE A 521 -4.46 -24.47 -9.79
C ILE A 521 -5.17 -25.40 -10.77
N ASP A 522 -6.37 -25.09 -11.19
CA ASP A 522 -7.14 -25.79 -12.22
C ASP A 522 -7.65 -24.76 -13.24
N ILE A 523 -6.93 -24.63 -14.34
CA ILE A 523 -7.18 -23.61 -15.37
C ILE A 523 -7.07 -24.25 -16.78
N ASP A 524 -7.80 -23.69 -17.74
CA ASP A 524 -7.77 -24.09 -19.13
C ASP A 524 -6.94 -23.12 -20.02
N ILE A 525 -6.21 -22.19 -19.39
CA ILE A 525 -5.23 -21.30 -20.02
C ILE A 525 -3.79 -21.73 -19.68
N ASP A 526 -2.83 -21.04 -20.23
CA ASP A 526 -1.41 -21.30 -19.96
C ASP A 526 -1.04 -20.85 -18.54
N LEU A 527 -0.11 -21.58 -17.91
CA LEU A 527 0.48 -21.18 -16.62
C LEU A 527 1.96 -20.84 -16.85
N LEU A 528 2.33 -19.56 -16.62
CA LEU A 528 3.71 -19.10 -16.64
C LEU A 528 4.26 -19.12 -15.22
N VAL A 529 5.36 -19.85 -15.01
CA VAL A 529 5.99 -19.98 -13.69
C VAL A 529 7.43 -19.48 -13.72
N GLY A 530 7.75 -18.60 -12.78
CA GLY A 530 9.10 -18.07 -12.60
C GLY A 530 9.32 -16.71 -13.25
N ASN A 531 10.54 -16.21 -13.07
CA ASN A 531 11.08 -15.06 -13.77
C ASN A 531 12.49 -15.34 -14.31
N SER A 532 13.01 -14.48 -15.19
CA SER A 532 14.30 -14.70 -15.88
C SER A 532 15.51 -14.75 -14.94
N ASP A 533 15.41 -14.20 -13.75
CA ASP A 533 16.53 -13.89 -12.86
C ASP A 533 16.58 -14.79 -11.62
N GLU A 534 15.48 -15.49 -11.28
CA GLU A 534 15.36 -16.28 -10.08
C GLU A 534 14.94 -17.73 -10.38
N ASP A 535 15.24 -18.65 -9.46
CA ASP A 535 14.76 -20.01 -9.54
C ASP A 535 13.26 -20.08 -9.24
N ALA A 536 12.49 -20.77 -10.09
CA ALA A 536 11.09 -21.05 -9.83
C ALA A 536 10.93 -22.18 -8.82
N ILE A 537 9.97 -22.05 -7.91
CA ILE A 537 9.65 -23.08 -6.91
C ILE A 537 8.20 -23.50 -7.07
N ILE A 538 7.98 -24.83 -7.18
CA ILE A 538 6.67 -25.45 -7.12
C ILE A 538 6.70 -26.43 -5.95
N GLU A 539 6.02 -26.09 -4.86
CA GLU A 539 6.08 -26.85 -3.60
C GLU A 539 4.66 -27.24 -3.14
N ASP A 540 4.48 -28.52 -2.81
CA ASP A 540 3.25 -29.06 -2.24
C ASP A 540 1.98 -28.62 -2.99
N SER A 541 2.05 -28.54 -4.33
CA SER A 541 1.04 -27.90 -5.17
C SER A 541 0.47 -28.86 -6.21
N CYS A 542 -0.81 -28.69 -6.53
CA CYS A 542 -1.49 -29.43 -7.58
C CYS A 542 -1.85 -28.47 -8.71
N ILE A 543 -1.32 -28.72 -9.89
CA ILE A 543 -1.46 -27.87 -11.07
C ILE A 543 -2.14 -28.66 -12.18
N ARG A 544 -3.19 -28.12 -12.73
CA ARG A 544 -3.78 -28.52 -13.98
C ARG A 544 -3.91 -27.26 -14.85
N CYS A 545 -3.30 -27.28 -16.05
CA CYS A 545 -3.30 -26.15 -16.96
C CYS A 545 -3.29 -26.65 -18.41
N LYS A 546 -3.53 -25.75 -19.36
CA LYS A 546 -3.39 -26.05 -20.77
C LYS A 546 -1.93 -26.35 -21.11
N GLN A 547 -1.04 -25.43 -20.80
CA GLN A 547 0.40 -25.52 -20.98
C GLN A 547 1.13 -24.95 -19.78
N LEU A 548 2.21 -25.57 -19.34
CA LEU A 548 3.11 -24.99 -18.34
C LEU A 548 4.30 -24.36 -19.03
N VAL A 549 4.43 -23.05 -18.94
CA VAL A 549 5.59 -22.31 -19.50
C VAL A 549 6.51 -21.92 -18.36
N VAL A 550 7.74 -22.40 -18.42
CA VAL A 550 8.76 -22.07 -17.42
C VAL A 550 9.56 -20.86 -17.87
N ASN A 551 9.52 -19.79 -17.09
CA ASN A 551 10.26 -18.55 -17.34
C ASN A 551 11.42 -18.38 -16.35
N SER A 552 12.08 -19.46 -15.96
CA SER A 552 13.25 -19.48 -15.08
C SER A 552 14.31 -20.47 -15.58
N PRO A 553 15.60 -20.21 -15.33
CA PRO A 553 16.67 -21.12 -15.70
C PRO A 553 16.63 -22.43 -14.89
N ASN A 554 16.13 -22.38 -13.65
CA ASN A 554 15.97 -23.55 -12.80
C ASN A 554 14.55 -23.63 -12.23
N VAL A 555 14.02 -24.85 -12.13
CA VAL A 555 12.74 -25.14 -11.48
C VAL A 555 12.96 -26.14 -10.36
N MET A 556 12.58 -25.79 -9.17
CA MET A 556 12.62 -26.66 -8.01
C MET A 556 11.23 -27.24 -7.76
N LEU A 557 11.08 -28.54 -7.93
CA LEU A 557 9.87 -29.27 -7.56
C LEU A 557 10.06 -29.86 -6.16
N VAL A 558 9.24 -29.43 -5.21
CA VAL A 558 9.39 -29.78 -3.80
C VAL A 558 8.12 -30.46 -3.31
N SER A 559 8.28 -31.52 -2.53
CA SER A 559 7.22 -32.15 -1.76
C SER A 559 7.72 -32.42 -0.35
N ASN A 560 7.37 -31.54 0.59
CA ASN A 560 7.81 -31.63 2.00
C ASN A 560 6.76 -32.27 2.90
N SER A 561 5.50 -32.28 2.46
CA SER A 561 4.36 -32.78 3.22
C SER A 561 3.89 -34.15 2.72
N GLU A 562 2.84 -34.68 3.33
CA GLU A 562 2.10 -35.82 2.81
C GLU A 562 1.33 -35.47 1.51
N GLN A 563 1.27 -34.19 1.13
CA GLN A 563 0.64 -33.75 -0.11
C GLN A 563 1.56 -33.99 -1.29
N ALA A 564 1.00 -34.48 -2.39
CA ALA A 564 1.74 -34.68 -3.61
C ALA A 564 1.84 -33.39 -4.41
N THR A 565 3.02 -33.10 -4.95
CA THR A 565 3.16 -32.09 -6.00
C THR A 565 2.80 -32.76 -7.34
N VAL A 566 1.69 -32.31 -7.91
CA VAL A 566 1.12 -32.86 -9.15
C VAL A 566 1.13 -31.80 -10.24
N ILE A 567 1.67 -32.12 -11.41
CA ILE A 567 1.64 -31.27 -12.59
C ILE A 567 0.95 -32.03 -13.72
N SER A 568 -0.15 -31.48 -14.19
CA SER A 568 -0.91 -32.04 -15.32
C SER A 568 -1.10 -30.95 -16.38
N CYS A 569 -0.51 -31.14 -17.55
CA CYS A 569 -0.68 -30.22 -18.67
C CYS A 569 -1.44 -30.95 -19.80
N GLN A 570 -2.39 -30.24 -20.42
CA GLN A 570 -3.15 -30.79 -21.54
C GLN A 570 -2.31 -30.90 -22.81
N GLU A 571 -1.41 -29.95 -23.05
CA GLU A 571 -0.57 -29.91 -24.27
C GLU A 571 0.89 -30.25 -23.95
N LYS A 572 1.65 -29.42 -23.28
CA LYS A 572 3.08 -29.59 -23.04
C LYS A 572 3.63 -28.80 -21.87
N ILE A 573 4.87 -29.10 -21.48
CA ILE A 573 5.71 -28.16 -20.74
C ILE A 573 6.62 -27.46 -21.76
N ASP A 574 6.65 -26.12 -21.71
CA ASP A 574 7.53 -25.29 -22.53
C ASP A 574 8.45 -24.43 -21.68
N SER A 575 9.42 -23.77 -22.28
CA SER A 575 10.32 -22.88 -21.57
C SER A 575 10.81 -21.74 -22.45
N THR A 576 10.86 -20.56 -21.91
CA THR A 576 11.51 -19.40 -22.54
C THR A 576 13.02 -19.52 -22.57
N HIS A 577 13.61 -20.39 -21.73
CA HIS A 577 15.06 -20.67 -21.63
C HIS A 577 15.49 -22.02 -22.28
N SER A 578 14.64 -22.64 -23.10
CA SER A 578 14.94 -23.90 -23.78
C SER A 578 16.25 -23.80 -24.59
N PRO A 579 17.13 -24.81 -24.57
CA PRO A 579 17.02 -26.15 -23.96
C PRO A 579 17.64 -26.27 -22.56
N ASN A 580 17.93 -25.16 -21.87
CA ASN A 580 18.82 -25.15 -20.72
C ASN A 580 18.11 -25.19 -19.35
N VAL A 581 16.77 -25.33 -19.29
CA VAL A 581 16.06 -25.42 -18.03
C VAL A 581 16.48 -26.63 -17.22
N LYS A 582 16.84 -26.42 -15.97
CA LYS A 582 17.18 -27.48 -15.03
C LYS A 582 16.04 -27.69 -14.03
N PHE A 583 15.57 -28.93 -13.97
CA PHE A 583 14.66 -29.36 -12.91
C PHE A 583 15.46 -29.98 -11.76
N ASP A 584 15.30 -29.41 -10.55
CA ASP A 584 15.78 -29.95 -9.29
C ASP A 584 14.59 -30.51 -8.51
N ILE A 585 14.60 -31.77 -8.21
CA ILE A 585 13.48 -32.48 -7.59
C ILE A 585 13.85 -32.87 -6.19
N ARG A 586 13.13 -32.32 -5.21
CA ARG A 586 13.33 -32.56 -3.78
C ARG A 586 12.03 -33.06 -3.17
N ALA A 587 11.97 -34.34 -2.91
CA ALA A 587 10.81 -34.97 -2.29
C ALA A 587 11.22 -35.82 -1.10
N ALA A 588 10.50 -35.70 0.00
CA ALA A 588 10.62 -36.58 1.15
C ALA A 588 10.26 -38.04 0.76
N ASN A 589 9.33 -38.20 -0.19
CA ASN A 589 8.99 -39.43 -0.87
C ASN A 589 8.82 -39.14 -2.36
N GLU A 590 9.62 -39.78 -3.20
CA GLU A 590 9.56 -39.59 -4.65
C GLU A 590 8.19 -39.93 -5.25
N ALA A 591 7.41 -40.81 -4.63
CA ALA A 591 6.05 -41.13 -5.07
C ALA A 591 5.06 -39.96 -4.93
N ASN A 592 5.44 -38.91 -4.20
CA ASN A 592 4.64 -37.69 -4.04
C ASN A 592 4.82 -36.68 -5.18
N ILE A 593 5.73 -36.91 -6.12
CA ILE A 593 5.86 -36.12 -7.34
C ILE A 593 5.19 -36.87 -8.48
N LYS A 594 4.22 -36.26 -9.12
CA LYS A 594 3.45 -36.85 -10.23
C LYS A 594 3.34 -35.87 -11.39
N ILE A 595 3.73 -36.31 -12.58
CA ILE A 595 3.75 -35.45 -13.78
C ILE A 595 3.00 -36.17 -14.91
N SER A 596 1.95 -35.52 -15.41
CA SER A 596 1.13 -35.99 -16.52
C SER A 596 1.17 -34.97 -17.64
N ILE A 597 1.92 -35.28 -18.70
CA ILE A 597 2.02 -34.44 -19.88
C ILE A 597 2.11 -35.34 -21.14
N PRO A 598 1.55 -34.93 -22.28
CA PRO A 598 1.57 -35.75 -23.51
C PRO A 598 2.97 -36.11 -23.99
N GLU A 599 3.96 -35.21 -23.87
CA GLU A 599 5.34 -35.39 -24.38
C GLU A 599 6.38 -35.45 -23.24
N VAL A 600 6.09 -36.19 -22.17
CA VAL A 600 7.04 -36.33 -21.04
C VAL A 600 8.41 -36.89 -21.47
N GLU A 601 8.46 -37.61 -22.57
CA GLU A 601 9.68 -38.20 -23.15
C GLU A 601 10.74 -37.13 -23.49
N SER A 602 10.35 -35.95 -23.88
CA SER A 602 11.26 -34.82 -24.18
C SER A 602 11.95 -34.25 -22.93
N TRP A 603 11.43 -34.55 -21.73
CA TRP A 603 11.95 -34.06 -20.46
C TRP A 603 12.58 -35.18 -19.62
N PHE A 604 13.84 -35.54 -19.92
CA PHE A 604 14.55 -36.69 -19.33
C PHE A 604 14.43 -36.83 -17.81
N LYS A 605 14.56 -35.72 -17.06
CA LYS A 605 14.45 -35.74 -15.59
C LYS A 605 13.03 -35.94 -15.10
N LEU A 606 12.04 -35.49 -15.83
CA LEU A 606 10.62 -35.58 -15.44
C LEU A 606 10.03 -36.95 -15.75
N ARG A 607 10.60 -37.65 -16.71
CA ARG A 607 10.15 -38.99 -17.18
C ARG A 607 10.01 -39.99 -16.03
N LYS A 608 10.89 -39.95 -15.05
CA LYS A 608 10.84 -40.84 -13.87
C LYS A 608 9.56 -40.67 -13.04
N TYR A 609 8.97 -39.48 -13.09
CA TYR A 609 7.78 -39.06 -12.32
C TYR A 609 6.52 -39.06 -13.18
N SER A 610 6.64 -39.60 -14.40
CA SER A 610 5.50 -39.71 -15.31
C SER A 610 4.38 -40.52 -14.65
N TYR A 611 3.22 -39.91 -14.68
CA TYR A 611 1.98 -40.48 -14.18
C TYR A 611 0.95 -40.44 -15.29
N ASN A 612 0.46 -41.62 -15.70
CA ASN A 612 -0.57 -41.71 -16.73
C ASN A 612 -1.93 -41.63 -16.08
N LEU A 613 -2.68 -40.58 -16.32
CA LEU A 613 -4.03 -40.41 -15.81
C LEU A 613 -4.99 -41.50 -16.38
N ASP A 614 -4.64 -42.10 -17.51
CA ASP A 614 -5.50 -43.08 -18.22
C ASP A 614 -5.23 -44.55 -17.86
N ASP A 615 -4.14 -44.88 -17.14
CA ASP A 615 -3.75 -46.29 -16.85
C ASP A 615 -4.53 -46.92 -15.69
N ALA A 616 -5.44 -46.24 -15.06
CA ALA A 616 -6.23 -46.81 -13.97
C ALA A 616 -7.53 -47.42 -14.53
N SER A 617 -7.55 -48.71 -14.79
CA SER A 617 -8.77 -49.54 -15.00
C SER A 617 -9.68 -49.59 -13.73
N GLY A 618 -9.46 -48.72 -12.78
CA GLY A 618 -10.26 -48.48 -11.59
C GLY A 618 -10.41 -46.98 -11.37
N ILE A 619 -11.55 -46.56 -10.82
CA ILE A 619 -11.79 -45.17 -10.38
C ILE A 619 -10.75 -44.87 -9.31
N ASP A 620 -9.77 -44.04 -9.61
CA ASP A 620 -8.81 -43.62 -8.60
C ASP A 620 -9.41 -42.45 -7.80
N MET A 621 -8.77 -42.16 -6.67
CA MET A 621 -9.19 -41.15 -5.74
C MET A 621 -9.20 -39.75 -6.38
N THR A 622 -8.24 -39.45 -7.22
CA THR A 622 -8.08 -38.13 -7.88
C THR A 622 -9.24 -37.87 -8.86
N LYS A 623 -9.60 -38.87 -9.68
CA LYS A 623 -10.75 -38.78 -10.56
C LYS A 623 -12.07 -38.60 -9.79
N PHE A 624 -12.21 -39.33 -8.68
CA PHE A 624 -13.37 -39.16 -7.80
C PHE A 624 -13.42 -37.76 -7.17
N GLU A 625 -12.30 -37.27 -6.67
CA GLU A 625 -12.21 -35.91 -6.12
C GLU A 625 -12.61 -34.84 -7.13
N ASN A 626 -12.07 -34.91 -8.32
CA ASN A 626 -12.40 -33.97 -9.38
C ASN A 626 -13.89 -34.02 -9.73
N ALA A 627 -14.45 -35.21 -9.82
CA ALA A 627 -15.87 -35.37 -10.13
C ALA A 627 -16.77 -34.81 -9.00
N ILE A 628 -16.45 -35.11 -7.73
CA ILE A 628 -17.27 -34.65 -6.60
C ILE A 628 -17.17 -33.13 -6.42
N ARG A 629 -15.94 -32.57 -6.54
CA ARG A 629 -15.72 -31.11 -6.48
C ARG A 629 -16.47 -30.40 -7.59
N ASN A 630 -16.36 -30.88 -8.83
CA ASN A 630 -17.04 -30.31 -9.98
C ASN A 630 -18.56 -30.24 -9.79
N ILE A 631 -19.17 -31.30 -9.19
CA ILE A 631 -20.61 -31.31 -8.93
C ILE A 631 -20.96 -30.35 -7.78
N LEU A 632 -20.19 -30.39 -6.67
CA LEU A 632 -20.52 -29.63 -5.46
C LEU A 632 -20.34 -28.14 -5.63
N LYS A 633 -19.34 -27.67 -6.43
CA LYS A 633 -19.09 -26.26 -6.65
C LYS A 633 -20.33 -25.49 -7.20
N HIS A 634 -21.15 -26.16 -7.99
CA HIS A 634 -22.37 -25.54 -8.57
C HIS A 634 -23.48 -25.29 -7.55
N PHE A 635 -23.39 -25.87 -6.36
CA PHE A 635 -24.32 -25.60 -5.25
C PHE A 635 -23.89 -24.41 -4.39
N ARG A 636 -22.77 -23.78 -4.69
CA ARG A 636 -22.23 -22.65 -3.97
C ARG A 636 -23.05 -21.39 -4.23
N LYS A 637 -23.29 -20.59 -3.21
CA LYS A 637 -23.89 -19.27 -3.30
C LYS A 637 -22.98 -18.26 -2.61
N HIS A 638 -22.85 -17.07 -3.16
CA HIS A 638 -22.12 -16.01 -2.52
C HIS A 638 -22.54 -15.84 -1.04
N LYS A 639 -21.57 -15.94 -0.16
CA LYS A 639 -21.57 -15.57 1.28
C LYS A 639 -22.34 -16.42 2.28
N LYS A 640 -23.34 -17.24 1.94
CA LYS A 640 -24.01 -18.14 2.93
C LYS A 640 -24.87 -19.20 2.23
N ASP A 641 -24.84 -20.42 2.71
CA ASP A 641 -25.71 -21.55 2.40
C ASP A 641 -25.72 -22.09 0.97
N ALA A 642 -25.79 -23.41 0.86
CA ALA A 642 -25.90 -24.09 -0.43
C ALA A 642 -27.13 -23.63 -1.21
N ALA A 643 -26.92 -23.21 -2.45
CA ALA A 643 -28.01 -22.81 -3.33
C ALA A 643 -28.72 -24.03 -3.91
N GLY A 644 -30.04 -23.96 -4.05
CA GLY A 644 -30.78 -24.90 -4.92
C GLY A 644 -30.36 -24.71 -6.37
N LYS A 645 -30.11 -25.79 -7.10
CA LYS A 645 -29.78 -25.76 -8.54
C LYS A 645 -30.78 -26.56 -9.36
N HIS A 646 -31.07 -26.04 -10.56
CA HIS A 646 -32.01 -26.71 -11.45
C HIS A 646 -31.47 -28.09 -11.81
N LYS A 647 -32.34 -29.10 -11.74
CA LYS A 647 -32.00 -30.50 -11.97
C LYS A 647 -31.40 -30.71 -13.37
N ASP A 648 -32.05 -30.17 -14.40
CA ASP A 648 -31.57 -30.32 -15.76
C ASP A 648 -30.19 -29.67 -15.99
N TYR A 649 -29.88 -28.62 -15.26
CA TYR A 649 -28.55 -28.01 -15.30
C TYR A 649 -27.50 -28.96 -14.75
N ILE A 650 -27.74 -29.54 -13.57
CA ILE A 650 -26.79 -30.49 -12.97
C ILE A 650 -26.67 -31.76 -13.81
N ASP A 651 -27.79 -32.36 -14.19
CA ASP A 651 -27.81 -33.66 -14.88
C ASP A 651 -27.23 -33.54 -16.32
N ASN A 652 -27.56 -32.48 -17.08
CA ASN A 652 -27.23 -32.40 -18.49
C ASN A 652 -25.97 -31.54 -18.77
N ILE A 653 -25.69 -30.53 -17.98
CA ILE A 653 -24.58 -29.62 -18.21
C ILE A 653 -23.36 -29.98 -17.34
N VAL A 654 -23.52 -30.09 -16.02
CA VAL A 654 -22.44 -30.37 -15.10
C VAL A 654 -21.94 -31.82 -15.22
N VAL A 655 -22.87 -32.75 -15.22
CA VAL A 655 -22.58 -34.19 -15.35
C VAL A 655 -22.39 -34.59 -16.80
N GLY A 656 -23.30 -34.14 -17.69
CA GLY A 656 -23.29 -34.38 -19.11
C GLY A 656 -23.13 -35.85 -19.45
N ASN A 657 -22.22 -36.18 -20.38
CA ASN A 657 -21.96 -37.56 -20.83
C ASN A 657 -20.91 -38.30 -19.98
N SER A 658 -20.46 -37.75 -18.88
CA SER A 658 -19.42 -38.38 -18.04
C SER A 658 -20.01 -39.48 -17.16
N SER A 659 -19.66 -40.72 -17.44
CA SER A 659 -20.09 -41.89 -16.66
C SER A 659 -19.65 -41.81 -15.20
N LEU A 660 -18.46 -41.28 -14.93
CA LEU A 660 -17.92 -41.11 -13.59
C LEU A 660 -18.70 -40.02 -12.82
N LYS A 661 -18.91 -38.84 -13.44
CA LYS A 661 -19.70 -37.78 -12.79
C LYS A 661 -21.13 -38.26 -12.50
N GLN A 662 -21.72 -39.04 -13.41
CA GLN A 662 -23.05 -39.63 -13.18
C GLN A 662 -23.02 -40.61 -12.00
N SER A 663 -22.02 -41.48 -11.90
CA SER A 663 -21.87 -42.40 -10.79
C SER A 663 -21.65 -41.66 -9.45
N VAL A 664 -20.85 -40.61 -9.44
CA VAL A 664 -20.65 -39.75 -8.26
C VAL A 664 -21.91 -39.01 -7.87
N LEU A 665 -22.68 -38.47 -8.84
CA LEU A 665 -23.95 -37.81 -8.57
C LEU A 665 -24.99 -38.82 -7.97
N ASP A 666 -25.04 -40.03 -8.51
CA ASP A 666 -25.91 -41.09 -7.97
C ASP A 666 -25.51 -41.48 -6.52
N PHE A 667 -24.20 -41.52 -6.25
CA PHE A 667 -23.68 -41.73 -4.89
C PHE A 667 -24.08 -40.61 -3.94
N LEU A 668 -23.95 -39.35 -4.37
CA LEU A 668 -24.34 -38.17 -3.57
C LEU A 668 -25.84 -38.14 -3.30
N LYS A 669 -26.66 -38.62 -4.26
CA LYS A 669 -28.11 -38.82 -4.07
C LYS A 669 -28.41 -39.95 -3.12
N ALA A 670 -27.74 -41.09 -3.27
CA ALA A 670 -27.91 -42.26 -2.40
C ALA A 670 -27.53 -41.99 -0.93
N THR A 671 -26.52 -41.17 -0.71
CA THR A 671 -26.08 -40.72 0.63
C THR A 671 -26.86 -39.51 1.14
N SER A 672 -27.89 -39.06 0.44
CA SER A 672 -28.70 -37.88 0.77
C SER A 672 -27.89 -36.58 0.93
N VAL A 673 -26.70 -36.49 0.35
CA VAL A 673 -25.91 -35.27 0.27
C VAL A 673 -26.58 -34.31 -0.72
N ILE A 674 -27.03 -34.83 -1.87
CA ILE A 674 -27.84 -34.08 -2.83
C ILE A 674 -29.24 -34.69 -2.80
N TYR A 675 -30.25 -33.86 -2.61
CA TYR A 675 -31.63 -34.29 -2.59
C TYR A 675 -32.54 -33.37 -3.38
N GLN A 676 -33.64 -33.89 -3.85
CA GLN A 676 -34.63 -33.14 -4.59
C GLN A 676 -35.48 -32.30 -3.62
N ASP A 677 -35.69 -31.02 -3.93
CA ASP A 677 -36.48 -30.13 -3.07
C ASP A 677 -37.96 -30.57 -3.07
N SER A 678 -38.50 -30.79 -1.89
CA SER A 678 -39.91 -31.17 -1.73
C SER A 678 -40.88 -30.07 -2.18
N LYS A 679 -40.45 -28.80 -2.19
CA LYS A 679 -41.28 -27.65 -2.61
C LYS A 679 -41.15 -27.36 -4.10
N ASP A 680 -40.01 -27.64 -4.71
CA ASP A 680 -39.79 -27.53 -6.16
C ASP A 680 -39.00 -28.76 -6.66
N PRO A 681 -39.70 -29.79 -7.15
CA PRO A 681 -39.07 -31.03 -7.62
C PRO A 681 -38.08 -30.84 -8.78
N ARG A 682 -38.04 -29.67 -9.41
CA ARG A 682 -37.09 -29.36 -10.47
C ARG A 682 -35.75 -28.88 -9.93
N GLN A 683 -35.60 -28.75 -8.62
CA GLN A 683 -34.36 -28.32 -7.98
C GLN A 683 -33.72 -29.41 -7.11
N TYR A 684 -32.41 -29.50 -7.21
CA TYR A 684 -31.58 -30.18 -6.25
C TYR A 684 -31.12 -29.22 -5.14
N LYS A 685 -31.05 -29.72 -3.92
CA LYS A 685 -30.49 -29.05 -2.75
C LYS A 685 -29.39 -29.88 -2.12
N LEU A 686 -28.48 -29.20 -1.41
CA LEU A 686 -27.39 -29.82 -0.69
C LEU A 686 -27.75 -29.96 0.80
N ASN A 687 -27.41 -31.12 1.37
CA ASN A 687 -27.49 -31.38 2.80
C ASN A 687 -26.08 -31.30 3.41
N ASN A 688 -25.78 -30.19 4.07
CA ASN A 688 -24.46 -29.97 4.67
C ASN A 688 -24.12 -31.02 5.75
N THR A 689 -25.07 -31.40 6.57
CA THR A 689 -24.84 -32.43 7.62
C THR A 689 -24.46 -33.78 7.01
N ALA A 690 -25.12 -34.20 5.91
CA ALA A 690 -24.78 -35.41 5.20
C ALA A 690 -23.40 -35.33 4.54
N LEU A 691 -23.05 -34.14 3.98
CA LEU A 691 -21.76 -33.87 3.38
C LEU A 691 -20.63 -33.95 4.44
N GLU A 692 -20.83 -33.32 5.60
CA GLU A 692 -19.89 -33.41 6.75
C GLU A 692 -19.77 -34.83 7.26
N GLY A 693 -20.86 -35.60 7.21
CA GLY A 693 -20.84 -37.05 7.53
C GLY A 693 -19.90 -37.87 6.63
N LEU A 694 -19.67 -37.41 5.39
CA LEU A 694 -18.67 -37.98 4.49
C LEU A 694 -17.24 -37.43 4.72
N GLY A 695 -17.06 -36.54 5.68
CA GLY A 695 -15.76 -35.89 5.94
C GLY A 695 -15.49 -34.64 5.04
N ILE A 696 -16.49 -34.20 4.29
CA ILE A 696 -16.36 -33.05 3.39
C ILE A 696 -17.07 -31.86 4.02
N TYR A 697 -16.31 -30.83 4.33
CA TYR A 697 -16.85 -29.58 4.86
C TYR A 697 -17.18 -28.62 3.72
N TRP A 698 -18.41 -28.09 3.70
CA TRP A 698 -18.87 -27.20 2.63
C TRP A 698 -17.96 -25.99 2.44
N SER A 699 -17.53 -25.36 3.53
CA SER A 699 -16.57 -24.26 3.51
C SER A 699 -15.19 -24.65 2.94
N LEU A 700 -14.92 -25.96 2.81
CA LEU A 700 -13.64 -26.52 2.39
C LEU A 700 -13.74 -27.37 1.11
N VAL A 701 -14.89 -27.37 0.40
CA VAL A 701 -15.10 -28.23 -0.79
C VAL A 701 -13.99 -28.10 -1.82
N SER A 702 -13.50 -26.89 -2.05
CA SER A 702 -12.41 -26.63 -2.99
C SER A 702 -11.01 -26.98 -2.45
N GLN A 703 -10.88 -27.31 -1.16
CA GLN A 703 -9.57 -27.48 -0.52
C GLN A 703 -9.47 -28.71 0.39
N ASN A 704 -10.51 -29.50 0.51
CA ASN A 704 -10.34 -30.77 1.17
C ASN A 704 -9.18 -31.51 0.49
N SER A 705 -8.14 -31.83 1.27
CA SER A 705 -7.02 -32.62 0.77
C SER A 705 -7.48 -34.02 0.37
N SER A 706 -6.66 -34.73 -0.38
CA SER A 706 -6.91 -36.14 -0.71
C SER A 706 -7.15 -36.98 0.54
N LYS A 707 -6.50 -36.61 1.68
CA LYS A 707 -6.70 -37.27 2.98
C LYS A 707 -8.09 -37.01 3.54
N ASP A 708 -8.62 -35.81 3.44
CA ASP A 708 -9.96 -35.45 3.92
C ASP A 708 -11.04 -36.07 3.04
N MET A 709 -10.81 -36.23 1.74
CA MET A 709 -11.72 -36.92 0.82
C MET A 709 -11.65 -38.43 0.89
N GLN A 710 -10.65 -39.02 1.59
CA GLN A 710 -10.46 -40.47 1.69
C GLN A 710 -11.69 -41.18 2.25
N LYS A 711 -12.35 -40.60 3.26
CA LYS A 711 -13.57 -41.14 3.83
C LYS A 711 -14.71 -41.18 2.81
N ALA A 712 -14.90 -40.12 2.06
CA ALA A 712 -15.91 -40.05 1.01
C ALA A 712 -15.60 -41.04 -0.11
N PHE A 713 -14.34 -41.13 -0.52
CA PHE A 713 -13.88 -42.09 -1.54
C PHE A 713 -14.08 -43.52 -1.12
N ASN A 714 -13.72 -43.90 0.11
CA ASN A 714 -13.95 -45.25 0.65
C ASN A 714 -15.45 -45.59 0.65
N SER A 715 -16.28 -44.65 1.08
CA SER A 715 -17.75 -44.81 1.07
C SER A 715 -18.30 -44.94 -0.35
N TYR A 716 -17.75 -44.23 -1.32
CA TYR A 716 -18.10 -44.33 -2.75
C TYR A 716 -17.70 -45.73 -3.29
N CYS A 717 -16.50 -46.20 -3.02
CA CYS A 717 -16.03 -47.52 -3.46
C CYS A 717 -16.91 -48.65 -2.93
N ILE A 718 -17.31 -48.60 -1.64
CA ILE A 718 -18.24 -49.56 -1.04
C ILE A 718 -19.60 -49.51 -1.72
N TRP A 719 -20.15 -48.32 -1.91
CA TRP A 719 -21.43 -48.13 -2.58
C TRP A 719 -21.40 -48.60 -4.04
N ASN A 720 -20.35 -48.29 -4.80
CA ASN A 720 -20.21 -48.68 -6.21
C ASN A 720 -20.08 -50.20 -6.37
N SER A 721 -19.34 -50.88 -5.50
CA SER A 721 -19.22 -52.34 -5.52
C SER A 721 -20.56 -53.04 -5.21
N GLN A 722 -21.41 -52.46 -4.37
CA GLN A 722 -22.75 -52.98 -4.09
C GLN A 722 -23.72 -52.79 -5.27
N LYS A 723 -23.57 -51.71 -6.03
CA LYS A 723 -24.38 -51.43 -7.22
C LYS A 723 -24.15 -52.45 -8.33
N ASP A 724 -22.89 -52.86 -8.53
CA ASP A 724 -22.51 -53.87 -9.53
C ASP A 724 -23.01 -55.30 -9.17
N HIS A 725 -23.33 -55.55 -7.91
CA HIS A 725 -23.96 -56.79 -7.48
C HIS A 725 -25.50 -56.82 -7.56
N LEU A 726 -26.14 -55.66 -7.81
CA LEU A 726 -27.59 -55.50 -7.91
C LEU A 726 -28.08 -55.31 -9.35
N SER A 727 -27.15 -55.09 -10.31
CA SER A 727 -27.43 -55.04 -11.76
C SER A 727 -27.11 -56.38 -12.42
#